data_6ca79237125909102ef46a21784b4cbe
#
_entry.id   6ca79237125909102ef46a21784b4cbe
#
_cell.length_a   1.000
_cell.length_b   1.000
_cell.length_c   1.000
_cell.angle_alpha   90.00
_cell.angle_beta   90.00
_cell.angle_gamma   90.00
#
_symmetry.space_group_name_H-M   'P 1'
#
loop_
_entity.id
_entity.type
_entity.pdbx_description
1 polymer ?
#
loop_
_entity_poly.entity_id
_entity_poly.type
_entity_poly.pdbx_seq_one_letter_code
_entity_poly.pdbx_strand_id
1 'polypeptide(L)'
;MLQMQPVDGGVVAVAIMLAHHGRREPLHELRKAAGLTSSGVGVEGLVACGEAFGLDAEIGTAACSELETTPEPVIIGWDRDDVVVLEGRDGRGWWINDPAKGPRVVTDEVFQRSFNGTVIRFHRRPDFRRGGSGPSLLRSLRRVLRGCGGAVLAAIIASITLVPVQLAGAGLITFLVDVVLVDRRTDRIPPFLLAAAVIYAVRSMLMFIQMQANNRLGTAASVQLQSGLVRHAVHLPEPERSLRTAADIQQRLTTARTLATTNLRTLTLLPANIVTIMVFGGAVILISRWVALAMAISILIGFVLAKLVASRVYALNVQTQVVLGQQRTTLYTGLGIRDWLLEAGGLRPLLDLWLGHLAHSRNLSQRSGGIQLHAQVSRGLVTQLVTQVGTLVVGGLGVIDGSITLGELAALQFLAGTLQASVTAVLTAAQSLPVLRTSLARVDDILDVPIEESQEAVPHPASVTGEAIDLRGIPAGEDRVLTGELASGGLGVVRGLDEPEADRLAAEIVAEQRRRGRAVRVLAGKVHLHPGSLAENVAGFDPRVSASKVTDALLSAGLGPLLKRQTTGVTAPVREDRPIGDPDEDARLEVATVLLDPPTLVVARRGLGALPTDEANALLDRLRGTGAAVLVLDSSVEVGNHATEIAVRPRGEVPS
;
A
#
# COMPACT_ATOMS: atom_id res chain seq x y z
N MET A 1 -11.16 -11.62 -3.75
CA MET A 1 -10.39 -10.34 -3.78
C MET A 1 -11.04 -9.39 -2.82
N LEU A 2 -10.31 -8.42 -2.27
CA LEU A 2 -10.87 -7.35 -1.42
C LEU A 2 -10.56 -6.02 -2.08
N GLN A 3 -11.46 -5.06 -1.93
CA GLN A 3 -11.25 -3.69 -2.41
C GLN A 3 -10.05 -3.04 -1.73
N MET A 4 -9.31 -2.27 -2.49
CA MET A 4 -8.12 -1.53 -2.01
C MET A 4 -8.47 -0.08 -1.66
N GLN A 5 -9.49 0.47 -2.31
CA GLN A 5 -10.08 1.80 -2.11
C GLN A 5 -11.58 1.67 -1.82
N PRO A 6 -12.19 2.60 -1.09
CA PRO A 6 -13.64 2.56 -0.85
C PRO A 6 -14.48 2.55 -2.14
N VAL A 7 -14.00 3.19 -3.20
CA VAL A 7 -14.68 3.31 -4.50
C VAL A 7 -14.47 2.12 -5.44
N ASP A 8 -13.59 1.18 -5.08
CA ASP A 8 -13.23 0.02 -5.93
C ASP A 8 -14.29 -1.09 -5.94
N GLY A 9 -15.33 -1.02 -5.12
CA GLY A 9 -16.27 -2.12 -4.88
C GLY A 9 -16.77 -2.78 -6.16
N GLY A 10 -17.27 -1.97 -7.10
CA GLY A 10 -17.75 -2.44 -8.38
C GLY A 10 -16.68 -3.11 -9.24
N VAL A 11 -15.51 -2.47 -9.34
CA VAL A 11 -14.37 -3.00 -10.12
C VAL A 11 -13.88 -4.34 -9.56
N VAL A 12 -13.85 -4.47 -8.23
CA VAL A 12 -13.47 -5.73 -7.56
C VAL A 12 -14.53 -6.81 -7.77
N ALA A 13 -15.82 -6.46 -7.83
CA ALA A 13 -16.88 -7.41 -8.18
C ALA A 13 -16.65 -7.97 -9.61
N VAL A 14 -16.34 -7.12 -10.59
CA VAL A 14 -15.96 -7.57 -11.94
C VAL A 14 -14.68 -8.43 -11.91
N ALA A 15 -13.68 -8.07 -11.12
CA ALA A 15 -12.46 -8.87 -10.93
C ALA A 15 -12.75 -10.27 -10.37
N ILE A 16 -13.73 -10.40 -9.46
CA ILE A 16 -14.18 -11.70 -8.93
C ILE A 16 -14.86 -12.52 -10.05
N MET A 17 -15.69 -11.89 -10.89
CA MET A 17 -16.32 -12.55 -12.03
C MET A 17 -15.28 -13.03 -13.06
N LEU A 18 -14.31 -12.18 -13.42
CA LEU A 18 -13.20 -12.56 -14.29
C LEU A 18 -12.39 -13.74 -13.72
N ALA A 19 -12.11 -13.71 -12.41
CA ALA A 19 -11.39 -14.79 -11.73
C ALA A 19 -12.21 -16.11 -11.74
N HIS A 20 -13.54 -16.04 -11.57
CA HIS A 20 -14.44 -17.19 -11.71
C HIS A 20 -14.32 -17.82 -13.11
N HIS A 21 -14.27 -16.98 -14.14
CA HIS A 21 -14.10 -17.43 -15.51
C HIS A 21 -12.65 -17.84 -15.87
N GLY A 22 -11.68 -17.68 -14.94
CA GLY A 22 -10.29 -18.12 -15.11
C GLY A 22 -9.35 -17.06 -15.69
N ARG A 23 -9.73 -15.79 -15.61
CA ARG A 23 -8.88 -14.64 -15.98
C ARG A 23 -8.61 -13.77 -14.75
N ARG A 24 -7.37 -13.34 -14.57
CA ARG A 24 -6.97 -12.47 -13.45
C ARG A 24 -6.18 -11.30 -13.99
N GLU A 25 -6.69 -10.10 -13.77
CA GLU A 25 -6.06 -8.87 -14.21
C GLU A 25 -5.70 -7.96 -13.01
N PRO A 26 -4.68 -7.10 -13.13
CA PRO A 26 -4.34 -6.13 -12.12
C PRO A 26 -5.46 -5.09 -11.94
N LEU A 27 -5.67 -4.61 -10.70
CA LEU A 27 -6.77 -3.68 -10.41
C LEU A 27 -6.66 -2.35 -11.18
N HIS A 28 -5.44 -1.84 -11.43
CA HIS A 28 -5.27 -0.59 -12.16
C HIS A 28 -5.75 -0.69 -13.64
N GLU A 29 -5.56 -1.83 -14.29
CA GLU A 29 -6.10 -2.08 -15.63
C GLU A 29 -7.64 -2.10 -15.62
N LEU A 30 -8.22 -2.74 -14.60
CA LEU A 30 -9.67 -2.80 -14.44
C LEU A 30 -10.26 -1.42 -14.13
N ARG A 31 -9.61 -0.62 -13.26
CA ARG A 31 -10.00 0.77 -12.97
C ARG A 31 -10.00 1.63 -14.23
N LYS A 32 -8.95 1.50 -15.03
CA LYS A 32 -8.81 2.21 -16.30
C LYS A 32 -9.93 1.84 -17.26
N ALA A 33 -10.21 0.54 -17.42
CA ALA A 33 -11.27 0.05 -18.31
C ALA A 33 -12.68 0.45 -17.84
N ALA A 34 -12.89 0.51 -16.51
CA ALA A 34 -14.16 0.93 -15.93
C ALA A 34 -14.37 2.45 -15.95
N GLY A 35 -13.35 3.24 -16.25
CA GLY A 35 -13.40 4.71 -16.12
C GLY A 35 -13.65 5.15 -14.67
N LEU A 36 -13.04 4.47 -13.67
CA LEU A 36 -13.25 4.75 -12.26
C LEU A 36 -12.84 6.17 -11.91
N THR A 37 -13.73 6.89 -11.23
CA THR A 37 -13.50 8.24 -10.71
C THR A 37 -13.55 8.26 -9.18
N SER A 38 -13.25 9.39 -8.57
CA SER A 38 -13.36 9.58 -7.11
C SER A 38 -14.79 9.44 -6.57
N SER A 39 -15.81 9.57 -7.44
CA SER A 39 -17.22 9.34 -7.12
C SER A 39 -17.66 7.88 -7.28
N GLY A 40 -16.77 6.99 -7.74
CA GLY A 40 -17.07 5.59 -8.00
C GLY A 40 -17.28 5.29 -9.48
N VAL A 41 -17.86 4.13 -9.77
CA VAL A 41 -18.17 3.65 -11.12
C VAL A 41 -19.65 3.29 -11.20
N GLY A 42 -20.33 3.80 -12.23
CA GLY A 42 -21.72 3.41 -12.52
C GLY A 42 -21.82 2.03 -13.16
N VAL A 43 -23.07 1.52 -13.30
CA VAL A 43 -23.33 0.22 -13.93
C VAL A 43 -22.75 0.14 -15.33
N GLU A 44 -22.81 1.21 -16.10
CA GLU A 44 -22.26 1.29 -17.46
C GLU A 44 -20.75 1.06 -17.49
N GLY A 45 -20.02 1.65 -16.52
CA GLY A 45 -18.58 1.44 -16.39
C GLY A 45 -18.22 0.01 -15.98
N LEU A 46 -19.07 -0.66 -15.16
CA LEU A 46 -18.87 -2.08 -14.83
C LEU A 46 -19.06 -2.97 -16.05
N VAL A 47 -20.05 -2.68 -16.89
CA VAL A 47 -20.28 -3.36 -18.16
C VAL A 47 -19.09 -3.17 -19.10
N ALA A 48 -18.68 -1.91 -19.33
CA ALA A 48 -17.53 -1.59 -20.17
C ALA A 48 -16.24 -2.28 -19.68
N CYS A 49 -16.04 -2.37 -18.36
CA CYS A 49 -14.94 -3.12 -17.77
C CYS A 49 -15.01 -4.61 -18.12
N GLY A 50 -16.17 -5.25 -17.97
CA GLY A 50 -16.35 -6.66 -18.32
C GLY A 50 -16.11 -6.92 -19.80
N GLU A 51 -16.64 -6.08 -20.66
CA GLU A 51 -16.50 -6.16 -22.12
C GLU A 51 -15.05 -5.99 -22.60
N ALA A 52 -14.30 -5.07 -22.00
CA ALA A 52 -12.89 -4.86 -22.32
C ALA A 52 -12.04 -6.11 -22.09
N PHE A 53 -12.48 -6.99 -21.19
CA PHE A 53 -11.77 -8.24 -20.87
C PHE A 53 -12.46 -9.49 -21.43
N GLY A 54 -13.42 -9.33 -22.34
CA GLY A 54 -14.05 -10.42 -23.10
C GLY A 54 -15.23 -11.07 -22.41
N LEU A 55 -15.92 -10.39 -21.53
CA LEU A 55 -17.20 -10.79 -20.98
C LEU A 55 -18.33 -9.98 -21.60
N ASP A 56 -19.45 -10.60 -21.90
CA ASP A 56 -20.71 -9.92 -22.24
C ASP A 56 -21.51 -9.71 -20.96
N ALA A 57 -22.05 -8.51 -20.76
CA ALA A 57 -22.83 -8.16 -19.60
C ALA A 57 -24.31 -8.05 -19.95
N GLU A 58 -25.17 -8.67 -19.15
CA GLU A 58 -26.63 -8.55 -19.21
C GLU A 58 -27.10 -7.87 -17.91
N ILE A 59 -27.69 -6.68 -18.05
CA ILE A 59 -28.26 -5.93 -16.93
C ILE A 59 -29.75 -6.27 -16.88
N GLY A 60 -30.23 -6.63 -15.69
CA GLY A 60 -31.62 -6.93 -15.45
C GLY A 60 -32.04 -6.65 -14.01
N THR A 61 -33.30 -6.87 -13.76
CA THR A 61 -33.87 -6.92 -12.42
C THR A 61 -34.33 -8.34 -12.14
N ALA A 62 -34.17 -8.81 -10.92
CA ALA A 62 -34.63 -10.12 -10.50
C ALA A 62 -35.30 -10.08 -9.13
N ALA A 63 -36.26 -10.98 -8.91
CA ALA A 63 -36.80 -11.22 -7.59
C ALA A 63 -35.88 -12.16 -6.78
N CYS A 64 -35.93 -12.09 -5.44
CA CYS A 64 -35.13 -12.97 -4.58
C CYS A 64 -35.34 -14.47 -4.93
N SER A 65 -36.57 -14.86 -5.27
CA SER A 65 -36.91 -16.23 -5.64
C SER A 65 -36.21 -16.73 -6.92
N GLU A 66 -35.94 -15.85 -7.87
CA GLU A 66 -35.25 -16.20 -9.10
C GLU A 66 -33.73 -16.44 -8.87
N LEU A 67 -33.18 -15.77 -7.87
CA LEU A 67 -31.76 -15.90 -7.50
C LEU A 67 -31.46 -17.18 -6.72
N GLU A 68 -32.46 -17.84 -6.13
CA GLU A 68 -32.28 -19.11 -5.39
C GLU A 68 -31.71 -20.25 -6.24
N THR A 69 -32.03 -20.25 -7.53
CA THR A 69 -31.69 -21.33 -8.45
C THR A 69 -30.60 -20.93 -9.46
N THR A 70 -30.01 -19.75 -9.30
CA THR A 70 -28.99 -19.26 -10.24
C THR A 70 -27.74 -20.13 -10.18
N PRO A 71 -27.34 -20.80 -11.27
CA PRO A 71 -26.24 -21.77 -11.28
C PRO A 71 -24.84 -21.11 -11.30
N GLU A 72 -24.78 -19.85 -11.71
CA GLU A 72 -23.52 -19.10 -11.87
C GLU A 72 -23.51 -17.87 -10.95
N PRO A 73 -22.33 -17.43 -10.49
CA PRO A 73 -22.19 -16.20 -9.73
C PRO A 73 -22.70 -15.00 -10.52
N VAL A 74 -23.34 -14.06 -9.83
CA VAL A 74 -23.89 -12.83 -10.44
C VAL A 74 -23.55 -11.64 -9.57
N ILE A 75 -23.32 -10.48 -10.17
CA ILE A 75 -23.21 -9.22 -9.42
C ILE A 75 -24.60 -8.72 -9.12
N ILE A 76 -24.85 -8.40 -7.88
CA ILE A 76 -26.13 -7.86 -7.40
C ILE A 76 -25.92 -6.51 -6.74
N GLY A 77 -26.90 -5.61 -6.91
CA GLY A 77 -26.94 -4.35 -6.20
C GLY A 77 -27.25 -4.57 -4.72
N TRP A 78 -26.49 -3.91 -3.85
CA TRP A 78 -26.53 -4.12 -2.40
C TRP A 78 -26.63 -2.79 -1.67
N ASP A 79 -27.53 -2.69 -0.70
CA ASP A 79 -27.89 -1.46 -0.02
C ASP A 79 -28.26 -0.35 -1.04
N ARG A 80 -27.71 0.88 -0.91
CA ARG A 80 -28.05 1.98 -1.83
C ARG A 80 -27.18 2.01 -3.09
N ASP A 81 -25.85 1.94 -2.92
CA ASP A 81 -24.88 2.20 -3.99
C ASP A 81 -23.77 1.14 -4.06
N ASP A 82 -23.81 0.12 -3.20
CA ASP A 82 -22.82 -0.95 -3.18
C ASP A 82 -23.20 -2.08 -4.13
N VAL A 83 -22.23 -2.87 -4.52
CA VAL A 83 -22.44 -4.12 -5.28
C VAL A 83 -21.68 -5.27 -4.63
N VAL A 84 -22.27 -6.45 -4.64
CA VAL A 84 -21.67 -7.69 -4.15
C VAL A 84 -21.83 -8.81 -5.19
N VAL A 85 -20.98 -9.82 -5.11
CA VAL A 85 -21.12 -11.02 -5.97
C VAL A 85 -21.89 -12.07 -5.19
N LEU A 86 -23.04 -12.48 -5.70
CA LEU A 86 -23.81 -13.61 -5.20
C LEU A 86 -23.22 -14.89 -5.78
N GLU A 87 -22.77 -15.80 -4.92
CA GLU A 87 -22.17 -17.08 -5.30
C GLU A 87 -23.20 -18.24 -5.24
N GLY A 88 -24.33 -18.06 -4.55
CA GLY A 88 -25.40 -19.04 -4.46
C GLY A 88 -26.11 -19.02 -3.12
N ARG A 89 -27.02 -20.01 -2.89
CA ARG A 89 -27.75 -20.23 -1.64
C ARG A 89 -27.60 -21.68 -1.19
N ASP A 90 -27.46 -21.89 0.12
CA ASP A 90 -27.53 -23.21 0.73
C ASP A 90 -28.44 -23.20 1.96
N GLY A 91 -28.56 -24.33 2.68
CA GLY A 91 -29.39 -24.43 3.89
C GLY A 91 -28.95 -23.53 5.06
N ARG A 92 -27.84 -22.81 4.93
CA ARG A 92 -27.32 -21.84 5.92
C ARG A 92 -27.66 -20.41 5.58
N GLY A 93 -28.04 -20.10 4.32
CA GLY A 93 -28.34 -18.77 3.82
C GLY A 93 -27.70 -18.47 2.47
N TRP A 94 -27.59 -17.18 2.14
CA TRP A 94 -27.03 -16.66 0.90
C TRP A 94 -25.53 -16.48 0.99
N TRP A 95 -24.80 -17.09 0.08
CA TRP A 95 -23.35 -16.93 -0.07
C TRP A 95 -23.05 -15.70 -0.92
N ILE A 96 -22.55 -14.67 -0.30
CA ILE A 96 -22.12 -13.45 -1.01
C ILE A 96 -20.63 -13.23 -0.83
N ASN A 97 -19.99 -12.76 -1.90
CA ASN A 97 -18.63 -12.28 -1.88
C ASN A 97 -18.65 -10.75 -1.95
N ASP A 98 -18.53 -10.15 -0.80
CA ASP A 98 -18.60 -8.70 -0.60
C ASP A 98 -17.19 -8.12 -0.84
N PRO A 99 -16.99 -7.22 -1.82
CA PRO A 99 -15.68 -6.60 -2.07
C PRO A 99 -15.09 -5.91 -0.83
N ALA A 100 -15.94 -5.34 0.04
CA ALA A 100 -15.52 -4.65 1.25
C ALA A 100 -15.24 -5.60 2.41
N LYS A 101 -16.06 -6.62 2.59
CA LYS A 101 -16.08 -7.48 3.79
C LYS A 101 -15.56 -8.90 3.53
N GLY A 102 -15.39 -9.27 2.25
CA GLY A 102 -15.01 -10.61 1.83
C GLY A 102 -16.18 -11.59 1.77
N PRO A 103 -15.92 -12.88 1.47
CA PRO A 103 -16.96 -13.90 1.39
C PRO A 103 -17.63 -14.13 2.74
N ARG A 104 -18.95 -14.10 2.75
CA ARG A 104 -19.80 -14.29 3.94
C ARG A 104 -21.14 -14.88 3.59
N VAL A 105 -21.79 -15.51 4.59
CA VAL A 105 -23.17 -15.98 4.49
C VAL A 105 -24.08 -14.98 5.18
N VAL A 106 -25.16 -14.61 4.54
CA VAL A 106 -26.19 -13.73 5.09
C VAL A 106 -27.53 -14.46 5.20
N THR A 107 -28.30 -14.10 6.22
CA THR A 107 -29.65 -14.65 6.40
C THR A 107 -30.62 -14.10 5.37
N ASP A 108 -31.75 -14.78 5.16
CA ASP A 108 -32.80 -14.35 4.25
C ASP A 108 -33.31 -12.93 4.55
N GLU A 109 -33.46 -12.59 5.83
CA GLU A 109 -33.92 -11.25 6.28
C GLU A 109 -32.92 -10.16 5.87
N VAL A 110 -31.62 -10.40 6.05
CA VAL A 110 -30.57 -9.44 5.67
C VAL A 110 -30.51 -9.33 4.15
N PHE A 111 -30.62 -10.44 3.43
CA PHE A 111 -30.61 -10.45 1.97
C PHE A 111 -31.77 -9.63 1.40
N GLN A 112 -32.99 -9.90 1.84
CA GLN A 112 -34.21 -9.21 1.38
C GLN A 112 -34.17 -7.69 1.68
N ARG A 113 -33.55 -7.30 2.78
CA ARG A 113 -33.44 -5.89 3.18
C ARG A 113 -32.40 -5.13 2.37
N SER A 114 -31.30 -5.77 2.01
CA SER A 114 -30.14 -5.11 1.38
C SER A 114 -30.09 -5.28 -0.14
N PHE A 115 -30.73 -6.29 -0.71
CA PHE A 115 -30.82 -6.47 -2.15
C PHE A 115 -31.77 -5.42 -2.77
N ASN A 116 -31.27 -4.65 -3.74
CA ASN A 116 -32.04 -3.55 -4.38
C ASN A 116 -32.75 -3.95 -5.69
N GLY A 117 -32.70 -5.23 -6.06
CA GLY A 117 -33.34 -5.75 -7.28
C GLY A 117 -32.48 -5.76 -8.54
N THR A 118 -31.35 -5.04 -8.55
CA THR A 118 -30.47 -4.97 -9.73
C THR A 118 -29.54 -6.19 -9.80
N VAL A 119 -29.41 -6.76 -11.01
CA VAL A 119 -28.54 -7.91 -11.29
C VAL A 119 -27.75 -7.66 -12.57
N ILE A 120 -26.45 -7.95 -12.52
CA ILE A 120 -25.56 -7.95 -13.69
C ILE A 120 -24.99 -9.35 -13.86
N ARG A 121 -25.36 -9.99 -14.96
CA ARG A 121 -24.84 -11.31 -15.35
C ARG A 121 -23.71 -11.14 -16.35
N PHE A 122 -22.64 -11.90 -16.17
CA PHE A 122 -21.51 -11.89 -17.08
C PHE A 122 -21.34 -13.25 -17.74
N HIS A 123 -21.34 -13.26 -19.07
CA HIS A 123 -21.15 -14.44 -19.90
C HIS A 123 -19.84 -14.34 -20.68
N ARG A 124 -19.21 -15.47 -20.97
CA ARG A 124 -17.97 -15.48 -21.76
C ARG A 124 -18.27 -15.20 -23.22
N ARG A 125 -17.53 -14.28 -23.81
CA ARG A 125 -17.48 -14.14 -25.27
C ARG A 125 -16.74 -15.33 -25.91
N PRO A 126 -16.97 -15.65 -27.19
CA PRO A 126 -16.23 -16.70 -27.88
C PRO A 126 -14.71 -16.47 -27.94
N ASP A 127 -14.28 -15.21 -27.91
CA ASP A 127 -12.88 -14.76 -27.92
C ASP A 127 -12.27 -14.64 -26.55
N PHE A 128 -12.99 -14.98 -25.48
CA PHE A 128 -12.51 -14.90 -24.09
C PHE A 128 -11.24 -15.75 -23.88
N ARG A 129 -10.16 -15.10 -23.46
CA ARG A 129 -8.89 -15.78 -23.16
C ARG A 129 -8.72 -15.95 -21.66
N ARG A 130 -8.56 -17.21 -21.23
CA ARG A 130 -8.14 -17.53 -19.87
C ARG A 130 -6.69 -17.11 -19.66
N GLY A 131 -6.32 -16.68 -18.44
CA GLY A 131 -4.95 -16.29 -18.09
C GLY A 131 -4.92 -14.95 -17.37
N GLY A 132 -4.05 -14.05 -17.82
CA GLY A 132 -3.81 -12.75 -17.20
C GLY A 132 -2.71 -12.79 -16.13
N SER A 133 -2.27 -11.62 -15.70
CA SER A 133 -1.16 -11.45 -14.75
C SER A 133 -1.65 -11.09 -13.35
N GLY A 134 -2.35 -12.01 -12.71
CA GLY A 134 -2.75 -11.79 -11.31
C GLY A 134 -1.54 -11.61 -10.37
N PRO A 135 -1.74 -10.99 -9.21
CA PRO A 135 -0.66 -10.76 -8.24
C PRO A 135 -0.02 -12.08 -7.83
N SER A 136 1.26 -12.27 -8.19
CA SER A 136 2.00 -13.46 -7.82
C SER A 136 2.89 -13.18 -6.60
N LEU A 137 2.71 -13.96 -5.55
CA LEU A 137 3.46 -13.83 -4.29
C LEU A 137 4.98 -13.87 -4.52
N LEU A 138 5.44 -14.70 -5.45
CA LEU A 138 6.88 -14.83 -5.77
C LEU A 138 7.43 -13.58 -6.46
N ARG A 139 6.66 -12.97 -7.38
CA ARG A 139 7.06 -11.75 -8.08
C ARG A 139 7.15 -10.59 -7.09
N SER A 140 6.14 -10.42 -6.23
CA SER A 140 6.10 -9.39 -5.20
C SER A 140 7.23 -9.57 -4.19
N LEU A 141 7.46 -10.79 -3.71
CA LEU A 141 8.55 -11.10 -2.79
C LEU A 141 9.92 -10.84 -3.42
N ARG A 142 10.12 -11.25 -4.69
CA ARG A 142 11.36 -10.97 -5.43
C ARG A 142 11.59 -9.46 -5.58
N ARG A 143 10.53 -8.67 -5.79
CA ARG A 143 10.61 -7.20 -5.84
C ARG A 143 11.08 -6.63 -4.51
N VAL A 144 10.50 -7.07 -3.39
CA VAL A 144 10.87 -6.63 -2.03
C VAL A 144 12.31 -7.02 -1.68
N LEU A 145 12.78 -8.18 -2.14
CA LEU A 145 14.12 -8.68 -1.89
C LEU A 145 15.17 -8.21 -2.92
N ARG A 146 14.76 -7.49 -3.96
CA ARG A 146 15.68 -6.97 -4.99
C ARG A 146 16.70 -6.03 -4.33
N GLY A 147 17.98 -6.32 -4.48
CA GLY A 147 19.07 -5.57 -3.83
C GLY A 147 19.45 -6.05 -2.42
N CYS A 148 18.60 -6.87 -1.76
CA CYS A 148 18.89 -7.41 -0.42
C CYS A 148 19.41 -8.86 -0.45
N GLY A 149 19.72 -9.43 -1.63
CA GLY A 149 20.07 -10.85 -1.79
C GLY A 149 21.22 -11.32 -0.89
N GLY A 150 22.28 -10.53 -0.77
CA GLY A 150 23.39 -10.84 0.13
C GLY A 150 22.98 -10.91 1.61
N ALA A 151 22.13 -9.99 2.06
CA ALA A 151 21.64 -9.99 3.44
C ALA A 151 20.69 -11.19 3.71
N VAL A 152 19.85 -11.55 2.73
CA VAL A 152 18.99 -12.75 2.81
C VAL A 152 19.83 -14.01 2.94
N LEU A 153 20.84 -14.16 2.05
CA LEU A 153 21.74 -15.31 2.06
C LEU A 153 22.51 -15.41 3.39
N ALA A 154 23.05 -14.29 3.87
CA ALA A 154 23.75 -14.24 5.15
C ALA A 154 22.84 -14.65 6.33
N ALA A 155 21.59 -14.16 6.35
CA ALA A 155 20.60 -14.52 7.37
C ALA A 155 20.25 -16.01 7.35
N ILE A 156 20.08 -16.59 6.15
CA ILE A 156 19.78 -18.02 5.97
C ILE A 156 20.98 -18.87 6.41
N ILE A 157 22.19 -18.54 5.96
CA ILE A 157 23.41 -19.28 6.31
C ILE A 157 23.63 -19.24 7.83
N ALA A 158 23.57 -18.05 8.44
CA ALA A 158 23.70 -17.89 9.88
C ALA A 158 22.67 -18.73 10.66
N SER A 159 21.44 -18.81 10.15
CA SER A 159 20.37 -19.60 10.75
C SER A 159 20.62 -21.12 10.63
N ILE A 160 21.09 -21.59 9.48
CA ILE A 160 21.38 -23.02 9.25
C ILE A 160 22.60 -23.46 10.06
N THR A 161 23.61 -22.60 10.18
CA THR A 161 24.84 -22.90 10.95
C THR A 161 24.57 -23.14 12.43
N LEU A 162 23.46 -22.63 12.97
CA LEU A 162 23.03 -22.90 14.34
C LEU A 162 22.58 -24.36 14.56
N VAL A 163 22.11 -25.06 13.52
CA VAL A 163 21.51 -26.40 13.65
C VAL A 163 22.53 -27.44 14.19
N PRO A 164 23.74 -27.58 13.63
CA PRO A 164 24.72 -28.52 14.17
C PRO A 164 25.19 -28.19 15.59
N VAL A 165 25.25 -26.88 15.94
CA VAL A 165 25.63 -26.50 17.30
C VAL A 165 24.52 -26.83 18.31
N GLN A 166 23.25 -26.76 17.91
CA GLN A 166 22.15 -27.21 18.74
C GLN A 166 22.17 -28.74 18.91
N LEU A 167 22.50 -29.49 17.85
CA LEU A 167 22.65 -30.94 17.92
C LEU A 167 23.80 -31.34 18.84
N ALA A 168 24.94 -30.64 18.81
CA ALA A 168 26.04 -30.87 19.75
C ALA A 168 25.63 -30.67 21.21
N GLY A 169 24.66 -29.77 21.48
CA GLY A 169 24.05 -29.60 22.79
C GLY A 169 23.33 -30.87 23.29
N ALA A 170 22.64 -31.59 22.40
CA ALA A 170 22.04 -32.89 22.75
C ALA A 170 23.12 -33.95 23.10
N GLY A 171 24.20 -34.00 22.32
CA GLY A 171 25.35 -34.87 22.60
C GLY A 171 26.03 -34.58 23.92
N LEU A 172 26.11 -33.30 24.34
CA LEU A 172 26.61 -32.92 25.65
C LEU A 172 25.72 -33.50 26.79
N ILE A 173 24.40 -33.48 26.61
CA ILE A 173 23.47 -34.03 27.61
C ILE A 173 23.67 -35.53 27.75
N THR A 174 23.77 -36.23 26.61
CA THR A 174 24.07 -37.70 26.63
C THR A 174 25.38 -37.97 27.34
N PHE A 175 26.46 -37.24 27.00
CA PHE A 175 27.76 -37.42 27.68
C PHE A 175 27.70 -37.14 29.19
N LEU A 176 27.00 -36.09 29.62
CA LEU A 176 26.84 -35.79 31.03
C LEU A 176 26.14 -36.93 31.77
N VAL A 177 25.03 -37.43 31.22
CA VAL A 177 24.22 -38.43 31.89
C VAL A 177 24.92 -39.78 31.90
N ASP A 178 25.38 -40.27 30.76
CA ASP A 178 25.92 -41.64 30.66
C ASP A 178 27.33 -41.74 31.25
N VAL A 179 28.24 -40.84 30.89
CA VAL A 179 29.65 -40.93 31.27
C VAL A 179 29.92 -40.36 32.67
N VAL A 180 29.30 -39.18 32.98
CA VAL A 180 29.61 -38.53 34.26
C VAL A 180 28.73 -39.07 35.39
N LEU A 181 27.41 -39.20 35.17
CA LEU A 181 26.47 -39.58 36.22
C LEU A 181 26.33 -41.10 36.37
N VAL A 182 26.11 -41.86 35.28
CA VAL A 182 25.90 -43.32 35.34
C VAL A 182 27.23 -44.02 35.61
N ASP A 183 28.27 -43.73 34.85
CA ASP A 183 29.61 -44.32 35.01
C ASP A 183 30.37 -43.73 36.23
N ARG A 184 29.83 -42.68 36.88
CA ARG A 184 30.42 -42.01 38.05
C ARG A 184 31.82 -41.45 37.82
N ARG A 185 32.14 -41.05 36.57
CA ARG A 185 33.45 -40.49 36.22
C ARG A 185 33.51 -38.98 36.51
N THR A 186 33.69 -38.60 37.74
CA THR A 186 33.77 -37.20 38.19
C THR A 186 35.00 -36.48 37.65
N ASP A 187 36.04 -37.22 37.24
CA ASP A 187 37.23 -36.68 36.54
C ASP A 187 36.89 -36.04 35.19
N ARG A 188 35.74 -36.35 34.58
CA ARG A 188 35.26 -35.81 33.34
C ARG A 188 34.44 -34.53 33.46
N ILE A 189 34.15 -34.08 34.69
CA ILE A 189 33.39 -32.81 34.91
C ILE A 189 34.12 -31.58 34.38
N PRO A 190 35.44 -31.34 34.62
CA PRO A 190 36.12 -30.18 34.08
C PRO A 190 36.12 -30.10 32.54
N PRO A 191 36.50 -31.18 31.79
CA PRO A 191 36.43 -31.15 30.34
C PRO A 191 35.01 -30.99 29.79
N PHE A 192 33.98 -31.59 30.48
CA PHE A 192 32.58 -31.34 30.12
C PHE A 192 32.19 -29.88 30.27
N LEU A 193 32.52 -29.22 31.40
CA LEU A 193 32.23 -27.78 31.60
C LEU A 193 32.92 -26.93 30.56
N LEU A 194 34.16 -27.23 30.19
CA LEU A 194 34.86 -26.51 29.12
C LEU A 194 34.16 -26.70 27.80
N ALA A 195 33.81 -27.92 27.41
CA ALA A 195 33.10 -28.20 26.17
C ALA A 195 31.72 -27.52 26.14
N ALA A 196 30.97 -27.54 27.24
CA ALA A 196 29.72 -26.83 27.36
C ALA A 196 29.90 -25.31 27.22
N ALA A 197 30.88 -24.73 27.91
CA ALA A 197 31.18 -23.31 27.81
C ALA A 197 31.50 -22.89 26.36
N VAL A 198 32.33 -23.67 25.66
CA VAL A 198 32.68 -23.43 24.27
C VAL A 198 31.45 -23.51 23.35
N ILE A 199 30.64 -24.60 23.46
CA ILE A 199 29.46 -24.78 22.62
C ILE A 199 28.44 -23.68 22.84
N TYR A 200 28.15 -23.30 24.09
CA TYR A 200 27.22 -22.23 24.41
C TYR A 200 27.77 -20.82 24.01
N ALA A 201 29.07 -20.60 24.11
CA ALA A 201 29.69 -19.37 23.61
C ALA A 201 29.57 -19.25 22.09
N VAL A 202 29.89 -20.33 21.36
CA VAL A 202 29.73 -20.39 19.88
C VAL A 202 28.25 -20.22 19.50
N ARG A 203 27.34 -20.88 20.21
CA ARG A 203 25.88 -20.72 19.99
C ARG A 203 25.44 -19.27 20.17
N SER A 204 25.86 -18.63 21.27
CA SER A 204 25.49 -17.24 21.56
C SER A 204 26.04 -16.28 20.52
N MET A 205 27.28 -16.50 20.07
CA MET A 205 27.89 -15.72 19.01
C MET A 205 27.15 -15.87 17.68
N LEU A 206 26.80 -17.10 17.30
CA LEU A 206 26.04 -17.37 16.08
C LEU A 206 24.61 -16.79 16.15
N MET A 207 23.95 -16.88 17.30
CA MET A 207 22.65 -16.22 17.53
C MET A 207 22.75 -14.71 17.38
N PHE A 208 23.80 -14.10 17.92
CA PHE A 208 24.04 -12.66 17.73
C PHE A 208 24.23 -12.29 16.27
N ILE A 209 25.04 -13.04 15.53
CA ILE A 209 25.27 -12.85 14.09
C ILE A 209 23.96 -13.00 13.31
N GLN A 210 23.18 -14.06 13.59
CA GLN A 210 21.88 -14.31 12.99
C GLN A 210 20.90 -13.13 13.24
N MET A 211 20.81 -12.67 14.51
CA MET A 211 19.95 -11.57 14.89
C MET A 211 20.35 -10.27 14.17
N GLN A 212 21.66 -10.00 14.10
CA GLN A 212 22.21 -8.85 13.40
C GLN A 212 21.96 -8.89 11.89
N ALA A 213 22.13 -10.06 11.26
CA ALA A 213 21.82 -10.26 9.85
C ALA A 213 20.33 -10.03 9.55
N ASN A 214 19.43 -10.58 10.38
CA ASN A 214 17.99 -10.36 10.24
C ASN A 214 17.57 -8.89 10.45
N ASN A 215 18.17 -8.21 11.42
CA ASN A 215 17.89 -6.79 11.67
C ASN A 215 18.36 -5.92 10.49
N ARG A 216 19.57 -6.17 9.97
CA ARG A 216 20.09 -5.47 8.78
C ARG A 216 19.21 -5.70 7.55
N LEU A 217 18.79 -6.94 7.33
CA LEU A 217 17.87 -7.27 6.25
C LEU A 217 16.53 -6.51 6.40
N GLY A 218 15.93 -6.55 7.58
CA GLY A 218 14.66 -5.86 7.84
C GLY A 218 14.76 -4.34 7.63
N THR A 219 15.86 -3.73 8.08
CA THR A 219 16.09 -2.29 7.90
C THR A 219 16.31 -1.96 6.41
N ALA A 220 17.20 -2.68 5.72
CA ALA A 220 17.50 -2.45 4.32
C ALA A 220 16.25 -2.61 3.43
N ALA A 221 15.50 -3.70 3.62
CA ALA A 221 14.25 -3.95 2.91
C ALA A 221 13.18 -2.89 3.22
N SER A 222 13.10 -2.44 4.49
CA SER A 222 12.17 -1.40 4.92
C SER A 222 12.46 -0.05 4.22
N VAL A 223 13.72 0.38 4.23
CA VAL A 223 14.13 1.64 3.58
C VAL A 223 13.88 1.56 2.07
N GLN A 224 14.30 0.47 1.43
CA GLN A 224 14.13 0.30 -0.01
C GLN A 224 12.66 0.29 -0.42
N LEU A 225 11.81 -0.45 0.32
CA LEU A 225 10.41 -0.58 -0.01
C LEU A 225 9.65 0.73 0.24
N GLN A 226 9.91 1.43 1.34
CA GLN A 226 9.27 2.69 1.66
C GLN A 226 9.72 3.81 0.70
N SER A 227 11.02 3.94 0.43
CA SER A 227 11.52 4.95 -0.51
C SER A 227 11.02 4.70 -1.94
N GLY A 228 10.99 3.42 -2.37
CA GLY A 228 10.40 3.03 -3.64
C GLY A 228 8.92 3.37 -3.73
N LEU A 229 8.16 3.09 -2.66
CA LEU A 229 6.72 3.39 -2.61
C LEU A 229 6.44 4.91 -2.65
N VAL A 230 7.20 5.72 -1.89
CA VAL A 230 7.05 7.18 -1.91
C VAL A 230 7.39 7.74 -3.28
N ARG A 231 8.55 7.34 -3.85
CA ARG A 231 8.94 7.77 -5.19
C ARG A 231 7.86 7.44 -6.22
N HIS A 232 7.32 6.23 -6.18
CA HIS A 232 6.29 5.79 -7.10
C HIS A 232 4.97 6.55 -6.89
N ALA A 233 4.57 6.77 -5.62
CA ALA A 233 3.34 7.47 -5.27
C ALA A 233 3.34 8.95 -5.75
N VAL A 234 4.50 9.60 -5.72
CA VAL A 234 4.65 10.99 -6.22
C VAL A 234 4.49 11.07 -7.74
N HIS A 235 4.89 10.01 -8.48
CA HIS A 235 4.84 9.97 -9.95
C HIS A 235 3.60 9.24 -10.50
N LEU A 236 2.58 9.00 -9.68
CA LEU A 236 1.33 8.39 -10.13
C LEU A 236 0.60 9.32 -11.10
N PRO A 237 0.02 8.79 -12.19
CA PRO A 237 -0.89 9.52 -13.06
C PRO A 237 -2.06 10.13 -12.29
N GLU A 238 -2.55 11.28 -12.73
CA GLU A 238 -3.63 12.03 -12.06
C GLU A 238 -4.88 11.17 -11.73
N PRO A 239 -5.40 10.31 -12.63
CA PRO A 239 -6.57 9.49 -12.32
C PRO A 239 -6.33 8.55 -11.14
N GLU A 240 -5.14 7.95 -11.04
CA GLU A 240 -4.78 7.05 -9.94
C GLU A 240 -4.41 7.80 -8.66
N ARG A 241 -3.87 9.03 -8.78
CA ARG A 241 -3.55 9.90 -7.65
C ARG A 241 -4.79 10.42 -6.96
N SER A 242 -5.80 10.85 -7.73
CA SER A 242 -7.07 11.39 -7.19
C SER A 242 -7.88 10.37 -6.39
N LEU A 243 -7.67 9.07 -6.65
CA LEU A 243 -8.29 7.98 -5.90
C LEU A 243 -7.67 7.75 -4.53
N ARG A 244 -6.47 8.30 -4.26
CA ARG A 244 -5.68 7.99 -3.05
C ARG A 244 -5.52 9.20 -2.15
N THR A 245 -5.89 9.03 -0.89
CA THR A 245 -5.65 10.03 0.14
C THR A 245 -4.25 9.90 0.73
N ALA A 246 -3.72 10.98 1.31
CA ALA A 246 -2.46 10.95 2.06
C ALA A 246 -2.47 9.91 3.18
N ALA A 247 -3.63 9.71 3.83
CA ALA A 247 -3.83 8.70 4.87
C ALA A 247 -3.69 7.27 4.33
N ASP A 248 -4.17 6.98 3.10
CA ASP A 248 -3.99 5.67 2.46
C ASP A 248 -2.51 5.41 2.15
N ILE A 249 -1.80 6.40 1.57
CA ILE A 249 -0.37 6.28 1.30
C ILE A 249 0.41 6.03 2.59
N GLN A 250 0.14 6.78 3.67
CA GLN A 250 0.76 6.58 4.98
C GLN A 250 0.49 5.18 5.56
N GLN A 251 -0.73 4.67 5.39
CA GLN A 251 -1.09 3.31 5.80
C GLN A 251 -0.28 2.25 5.03
N ARG A 252 -0.08 2.45 3.72
CA ARG A 252 0.71 1.55 2.88
C ARG A 252 2.19 1.58 3.24
N LEU A 253 2.74 2.75 3.60
CA LEU A 253 4.10 2.88 4.13
C LEU A 253 4.28 2.10 5.44
N THR A 254 3.29 2.18 6.34
CA THR A 254 3.29 1.40 7.59
C THR A 254 3.22 -0.11 7.30
N THR A 255 2.38 -0.51 6.34
CA THR A 255 2.27 -1.91 5.89
C THR A 255 3.60 -2.39 5.29
N ALA A 256 4.23 -1.58 4.43
CA ALA A 256 5.54 -1.87 3.83
C ALA A 256 6.64 -2.06 4.90
N ARG A 257 6.65 -1.21 5.93
CA ARG A 257 7.56 -1.35 7.07
C ARG A 257 7.34 -2.67 7.83
N THR A 258 6.10 -2.98 8.20
CA THR A 258 5.75 -4.22 8.92
C THR A 258 6.09 -5.46 8.09
N LEU A 259 5.85 -5.40 6.78
CA LEU A 259 6.20 -6.45 5.84
C LEU A 259 7.71 -6.71 5.85
N ALA A 260 8.52 -5.66 5.77
CA ALA A 260 9.97 -5.78 5.76
C ALA A 260 10.54 -6.27 7.11
N THR A 261 10.09 -5.71 8.24
CA THR A 261 10.70 -5.98 9.54
C THR A 261 10.19 -7.26 10.21
N THR A 262 8.90 -7.59 10.05
CA THR A 262 8.28 -8.73 10.74
C THR A 262 8.11 -9.93 9.83
N ASN A 263 7.47 -9.75 8.66
CA ASN A 263 7.11 -10.86 7.80
C ASN A 263 8.32 -11.46 7.08
N LEU A 264 9.26 -10.64 6.59
CA LEU A 264 10.50 -11.14 5.98
C LEU A 264 11.35 -11.91 6.98
N ARG A 265 11.46 -11.45 8.23
CA ARG A 265 12.17 -12.18 9.29
C ARG A 265 11.59 -13.58 9.48
N THR A 266 10.27 -13.72 9.52
CA THR A 266 9.62 -15.03 9.64
C THR A 266 9.96 -15.93 8.45
N LEU A 267 9.98 -15.39 7.23
CA LEU A 267 10.32 -16.15 6.03
C LEU A 267 11.78 -16.56 5.95
N THR A 268 12.72 -15.71 6.40
CA THR A 268 14.15 -16.03 6.38
C THR A 268 14.55 -17.10 7.40
N LEU A 269 13.76 -17.28 8.45
CA LEU A 269 13.96 -18.34 9.44
C LEU A 269 13.37 -19.70 9.02
N LEU A 270 12.46 -19.73 8.03
CA LEU A 270 11.82 -20.97 7.57
C LEU A 270 12.81 -22.04 7.09
N PRO A 271 13.82 -21.75 6.24
CA PRO A 271 14.77 -22.76 5.79
C PRO A 271 15.50 -23.44 6.96
N ALA A 272 15.92 -22.64 7.95
CA ALA A 272 16.60 -23.17 9.12
C ALA A 272 15.69 -24.06 9.98
N ASN A 273 14.43 -23.67 10.18
CA ASN A 273 13.46 -24.50 10.90
C ASN A 273 13.17 -25.81 10.17
N ILE A 274 13.08 -25.78 8.82
CA ILE A 274 12.91 -26.99 8.00
C ILE A 274 14.14 -27.90 8.14
N VAL A 275 15.35 -27.35 8.05
CA VAL A 275 16.60 -28.10 8.25
C VAL A 275 16.65 -28.69 9.67
N THR A 276 16.26 -27.92 10.69
CA THR A 276 16.18 -28.40 12.07
C THR A 276 15.19 -29.58 12.18
N ILE A 277 14.03 -29.50 11.55
CA ILE A 277 13.04 -30.57 11.55
C ILE A 277 13.61 -31.84 10.90
N MET A 278 14.30 -31.70 9.77
CA MET A 278 14.91 -32.84 9.07
C MET A 278 16.05 -33.48 9.88
N VAL A 279 16.98 -32.65 10.37
CA VAL A 279 18.17 -33.12 11.09
C VAL A 279 17.78 -33.72 12.45
N PHE A 280 16.95 -33.04 13.23
CA PHE A 280 16.57 -33.51 14.56
C PHE A 280 15.54 -34.63 14.48
N GLY A 281 14.60 -34.57 13.53
CA GLY A 281 13.70 -35.66 13.24
C GLY A 281 14.47 -36.94 12.85
N GLY A 282 15.47 -36.79 11.98
CA GLY A 282 16.38 -37.89 11.64
C GLY A 282 17.13 -38.46 12.85
N ALA A 283 17.69 -37.56 13.69
CA ALA A 283 18.38 -38.00 14.92
C ALA A 283 17.45 -38.75 15.88
N VAL A 284 16.19 -38.27 16.05
CA VAL A 284 15.20 -38.97 16.90
C VAL A 284 14.85 -40.38 16.32
N ILE A 285 14.69 -40.49 14.99
CA ILE A 285 14.41 -41.79 14.34
C ILE A 285 15.56 -42.77 14.55
N LEU A 286 16.81 -42.29 14.46
CA LEU A 286 18.00 -43.11 14.65
C LEU A 286 18.13 -43.63 16.09
N ILE A 287 17.74 -42.82 17.09
CA ILE A 287 17.81 -43.19 18.48
C ILE A 287 16.61 -44.12 18.85
N SER A 288 15.39 -43.69 18.51
CA SER A 288 14.19 -44.48 18.81
C SER A 288 13.04 -44.22 17.82
N ARG A 289 12.72 -45.21 17.00
CA ARG A 289 11.59 -45.17 16.06
C ARG A 289 10.22 -44.96 16.71
N TRP A 290 10.06 -45.47 17.92
CA TRP A 290 8.80 -45.38 18.67
C TRP A 290 8.56 -43.96 19.23
N VAL A 291 9.61 -43.31 19.72
CA VAL A 291 9.58 -41.91 20.13
C VAL A 291 9.32 -41.03 18.92
N ALA A 292 9.97 -41.30 17.78
CA ALA A 292 9.72 -40.56 16.52
C ALA A 292 8.25 -40.67 16.09
N LEU A 293 7.63 -41.84 16.20
CA LEU A 293 6.21 -42.03 15.88
C LEU A 293 5.31 -41.24 16.83
N ALA A 294 5.55 -41.23 18.12
CA ALA A 294 4.80 -40.43 19.09
C ALA A 294 4.89 -38.92 18.78
N MET A 295 6.09 -38.43 18.43
CA MET A 295 6.29 -37.05 18.02
C MET A 295 5.57 -36.72 16.71
N ALA A 296 5.60 -37.62 15.73
CA ALA A 296 4.88 -37.42 14.45
C ALA A 296 3.36 -37.31 14.68
N ILE A 297 2.80 -38.13 15.56
CA ILE A 297 1.39 -38.07 15.97
C ILE A 297 1.08 -36.69 16.61
N SER A 298 1.95 -36.21 17.53
CA SER A 298 1.79 -34.92 18.18
C SER A 298 1.80 -33.78 17.18
N ILE A 299 2.72 -33.79 16.21
CA ILE A 299 2.83 -32.81 15.14
C ILE A 299 1.56 -32.81 14.27
N LEU A 300 1.07 -34.00 13.91
CA LEU A 300 -0.15 -34.15 13.10
C LEU A 300 -1.38 -33.56 13.81
N ILE A 301 -1.56 -33.87 15.09
CA ILE A 301 -2.64 -33.32 15.92
C ILE A 301 -2.53 -31.79 15.97
N GLY A 302 -1.33 -31.27 16.24
CA GLY A 302 -1.07 -29.83 16.26
C GLY A 302 -1.40 -29.14 14.94
N PHE A 303 -1.09 -29.77 13.80
CA PHE A 303 -1.41 -29.29 12.47
C PHE A 303 -2.93 -29.27 12.21
N VAL A 304 -3.64 -30.34 12.56
CA VAL A 304 -5.10 -30.43 12.40
C VAL A 304 -5.80 -29.34 13.22
N LEU A 305 -5.42 -29.18 14.49
CA LEU A 305 -5.96 -28.12 15.36
C LEU A 305 -5.68 -26.73 14.79
N ALA A 306 -4.47 -26.49 14.29
CA ALA A 306 -4.11 -25.21 13.67
C ALA A 306 -4.97 -24.90 12.42
N LYS A 307 -5.22 -25.92 11.58
CA LYS A 307 -6.05 -25.78 10.36
C LYS A 307 -7.51 -25.48 10.69
N LEU A 308 -8.08 -26.14 11.69
CA LEU A 308 -9.47 -25.95 12.12
C LEU A 308 -9.75 -24.50 12.59
N VAL A 309 -8.76 -23.87 13.19
CA VAL A 309 -8.88 -22.52 13.75
C VAL A 309 -8.52 -21.42 12.74
N ALA A 310 -7.61 -21.74 11.81
CA ALA A 310 -7.04 -20.75 10.88
C ALA A 310 -8.10 -19.97 10.07
N SER A 311 -9.14 -20.65 9.57
CA SER A 311 -10.20 -20.03 8.76
C SER A 311 -11.03 -19.03 9.56
N ARG A 312 -11.37 -19.36 10.81
CA ARG A 312 -12.14 -18.48 11.71
C ARG A 312 -11.35 -17.24 12.10
N VAL A 313 -10.08 -17.44 12.48
CA VAL A 313 -9.18 -16.35 12.83
C VAL A 313 -8.94 -15.42 11.63
N TYR A 314 -8.76 -15.99 10.44
CA TYR A 314 -8.60 -15.21 9.22
C TYR A 314 -9.81 -14.32 8.93
N ALA A 315 -11.04 -14.88 9.01
CA ALA A 315 -12.27 -14.12 8.78
C ALA A 315 -12.41 -12.95 9.78
N LEU A 316 -12.16 -13.18 11.07
CA LEU A 316 -12.20 -12.12 12.09
C LEU A 316 -11.12 -11.06 11.88
N ASN A 317 -9.92 -11.45 11.46
CA ASN A 317 -8.84 -10.50 11.17
C ASN A 317 -9.16 -9.62 9.97
N VAL A 318 -9.78 -10.17 8.91
CA VAL A 318 -10.26 -9.40 7.76
C VAL A 318 -11.30 -8.36 8.20
N GLN A 319 -12.31 -8.77 8.97
CA GLN A 319 -13.32 -7.85 9.52
C GLN A 319 -12.70 -6.76 10.39
N THR A 320 -11.73 -7.11 11.23
CA THR A 320 -11.00 -6.15 12.07
C THR A 320 -10.29 -5.09 11.21
N GLN A 321 -9.65 -5.49 10.10
CA GLN A 321 -8.97 -4.54 9.20
C GLN A 321 -9.92 -3.57 8.53
N VAL A 322 -11.12 -4.02 8.15
CA VAL A 322 -12.18 -3.16 7.58
C VAL A 322 -12.62 -2.11 8.59
N VAL A 323 -12.95 -2.53 9.83
CA VAL A 323 -13.41 -1.60 10.88
C VAL A 323 -12.31 -0.62 11.28
N LEU A 324 -11.04 -1.05 11.32
CA LEU A 324 -9.89 -0.16 11.53
C LEU A 324 -9.76 0.87 10.39
N GLY A 325 -10.05 0.48 9.16
CA GLY A 325 -10.12 1.40 8.02
C GLY A 325 -11.18 2.47 8.23
N GLN A 326 -12.41 2.08 8.57
CA GLN A 326 -13.52 2.99 8.85
C GLN A 326 -13.20 3.94 10.02
N GLN A 327 -12.63 3.41 11.12
CA GLN A 327 -12.20 4.20 12.27
C GLN A 327 -11.21 5.30 11.88
N ARG A 328 -10.24 4.98 11.03
CA ARG A 328 -9.24 5.95 10.55
C ARG A 328 -9.88 7.00 9.64
N THR A 329 -10.68 6.57 8.67
CA THR A 329 -11.38 7.49 7.77
C THR A 329 -12.23 8.48 8.57
N THR A 330 -13.02 7.99 9.52
CA THR A 330 -13.84 8.86 10.41
C THR A 330 -12.98 9.89 11.14
N LEU A 331 -11.81 9.50 11.65
CA LEU A 331 -10.92 10.41 12.34
C LEU A 331 -10.31 11.46 11.40
N TYR A 332 -9.70 11.04 10.30
CA TYR A 332 -9.03 11.96 9.38
C TYR A 332 -10.01 12.92 8.71
N THR A 333 -11.15 12.42 8.22
CA THR A 333 -12.18 13.29 7.64
C THR A 333 -12.75 14.24 8.67
N GLY A 334 -13.05 13.73 9.87
CA GLY A 334 -13.58 14.55 10.95
C GLY A 334 -12.63 15.66 11.43
N LEU A 335 -11.33 15.37 11.52
CA LEU A 335 -10.32 16.38 11.86
C LEU A 335 -10.17 17.42 10.73
N GLY A 336 -10.29 17.02 9.46
CA GLY A 336 -10.22 17.92 8.32
C GLY A 336 -11.37 18.92 8.24
N ILE A 337 -12.54 18.58 8.81
CA ILE A 337 -13.74 19.46 8.85
C ILE A 337 -14.07 19.92 10.27
N ARG A 338 -13.08 19.90 11.17
CA ARG A 338 -13.28 20.14 12.62
C ARG A 338 -14.00 21.47 12.91
N ASP A 339 -13.59 22.54 12.25
CA ASP A 339 -14.11 23.87 12.53
C ASP A 339 -15.59 23.98 12.11
N TRP A 340 -15.93 23.42 10.96
CA TRP A 340 -17.32 23.29 10.53
C TRP A 340 -18.16 22.43 11.50
N LEU A 341 -17.59 21.31 11.99
CA LEU A 341 -18.28 20.45 12.98
C LEU A 341 -18.50 21.16 14.31
N LEU A 342 -17.57 22.03 14.74
CA LEU A 342 -17.75 22.84 15.95
C LEU A 342 -18.91 23.81 15.78
N GLU A 343 -18.99 24.51 14.65
CA GLU A 343 -20.06 25.45 14.35
C GLU A 343 -21.41 24.75 14.23
N ALA A 344 -21.45 23.58 13.60
CA ALA A 344 -22.65 22.77 13.41
C ALA A 344 -23.05 21.93 14.62
N GLY A 345 -22.28 21.93 15.73
CA GLY A 345 -22.53 21.08 16.91
C GLY A 345 -22.31 19.57 16.66
N GLY A 346 -21.65 19.19 15.57
CA GLY A 346 -21.45 17.81 15.12
C GLY A 346 -20.28 17.07 15.75
N LEU A 347 -19.48 17.70 16.61
CA LEU A 347 -18.26 17.09 17.14
C LEU A 347 -18.53 15.88 18.04
N ARG A 348 -19.59 15.95 18.88
CA ARG A 348 -19.97 14.86 19.78
C ARG A 348 -20.50 13.64 19.03
N PRO A 349 -21.42 13.75 18.08
CA PRO A 349 -21.83 12.63 17.21
C PRO A 349 -20.67 11.97 16.46
N LEU A 350 -19.71 12.76 15.96
CA LEU A 350 -18.50 12.22 15.32
C LEU A 350 -17.65 11.38 16.28
N LEU A 351 -17.45 11.89 17.51
CA LEU A 351 -16.72 11.16 18.54
C LEU A 351 -17.42 9.86 18.90
N ASP A 352 -18.75 9.87 19.06
CA ASP A 352 -19.54 8.68 19.36
C ASP A 352 -19.45 7.65 18.23
N LEU A 353 -19.48 8.09 16.97
CA LEU A 353 -19.27 7.23 15.81
C LEU A 353 -17.86 6.59 15.81
N TRP A 354 -16.82 7.39 16.07
CA TRP A 354 -15.44 6.91 16.14
C TRP A 354 -15.25 5.91 17.30
N LEU A 355 -15.80 6.20 18.48
CA LEU A 355 -15.79 5.30 19.64
C LEU A 355 -16.54 3.99 19.34
N GLY A 356 -17.64 4.05 18.58
CA GLY A 356 -18.37 2.88 18.10
C GLY A 356 -17.49 1.98 17.23
N HIS A 357 -16.76 2.55 16.27
CA HIS A 357 -15.78 1.80 15.46
C HIS A 357 -14.65 1.23 16.31
N LEU A 358 -14.13 2.01 17.28
CA LEU A 358 -13.10 1.55 18.20
C LEU A 358 -13.58 0.34 19.00
N ALA A 359 -14.75 0.43 19.65
CA ALA A 359 -15.33 -0.66 20.43
C ALA A 359 -15.54 -1.92 19.56
N HIS A 360 -16.07 -1.74 18.34
CA HIS A 360 -16.30 -2.85 17.43
C HIS A 360 -14.98 -3.53 17.00
N SER A 361 -13.97 -2.76 16.64
CA SER A 361 -12.65 -3.30 16.28
C SER A 361 -11.99 -4.04 17.44
N ARG A 362 -12.13 -3.52 18.67
CA ARG A 362 -11.60 -4.18 19.89
C ARG A 362 -12.33 -5.46 20.21
N ASN A 363 -13.64 -5.51 20.07
CA ASN A 363 -14.43 -6.71 20.26
C ASN A 363 -14.05 -7.82 19.25
N LEU A 364 -13.88 -7.47 17.98
CA LEU A 364 -13.41 -8.42 16.95
C LEU A 364 -12.00 -8.93 17.26
N SER A 365 -11.08 -8.02 17.64
CA SER A 365 -9.71 -8.39 18.02
C SER A 365 -9.69 -9.29 19.26
N GLN A 366 -10.53 -9.02 20.26
CA GLN A 366 -10.65 -9.84 21.47
C GLN A 366 -11.21 -11.22 21.15
N ARG A 367 -12.24 -11.32 20.28
CA ARG A 367 -12.78 -12.62 19.83
C ARG A 367 -11.73 -13.42 19.06
N SER A 368 -11.01 -12.78 18.13
CA SER A 368 -9.92 -13.42 17.39
C SER A 368 -8.81 -13.88 18.33
N GLY A 369 -8.37 -13.01 19.27
CA GLY A 369 -7.37 -13.32 20.28
C GLY A 369 -7.80 -14.46 21.21
N GLY A 370 -9.07 -14.47 21.64
CA GLY A 370 -9.63 -15.56 22.46
C GLY A 370 -9.57 -16.92 21.75
N ILE A 371 -10.00 -16.97 20.47
CA ILE A 371 -9.92 -18.20 19.67
C ILE A 371 -8.46 -18.66 19.51
N GLN A 372 -7.54 -17.72 19.22
CA GLN A 372 -6.12 -18.02 19.10
C GLN A 372 -5.54 -18.53 20.43
N LEU A 373 -5.88 -17.90 21.55
CA LEU A 373 -5.43 -18.31 22.88
C LEU A 373 -5.91 -19.72 23.23
N HIS A 374 -7.20 -20.00 23.04
CA HIS A 374 -7.73 -21.36 23.28
C HIS A 374 -7.03 -22.40 22.39
N ALA A 375 -6.82 -22.09 21.11
CA ALA A 375 -6.10 -22.98 20.20
C ALA A 375 -4.63 -23.18 20.62
N GLN A 376 -3.97 -22.12 21.08
CA GLN A 376 -2.59 -22.17 21.55
C GLN A 376 -2.46 -23.02 22.82
N VAL A 377 -3.35 -22.80 23.79
CA VAL A 377 -3.36 -23.56 25.05
C VAL A 377 -3.68 -25.03 24.79
N SER A 378 -4.74 -25.33 24.02
CA SER A 378 -5.12 -26.72 23.69
C SER A 378 -3.99 -27.44 22.94
N ARG A 379 -3.40 -26.79 21.95
CA ARG A 379 -2.24 -27.32 21.22
C ARG A 379 -1.04 -27.50 22.14
N GLY A 380 -0.77 -26.51 23.02
CA GLY A 380 0.31 -26.62 24.02
C GLY A 380 0.15 -27.79 24.94
N LEU A 381 -1.04 -27.99 25.49
CA LEU A 381 -1.36 -29.14 26.36
C LEU A 381 -1.17 -30.47 25.63
N VAL A 382 -1.75 -30.63 24.43
CA VAL A 382 -1.60 -31.88 23.65
C VAL A 382 -0.14 -32.14 23.33
N THR A 383 0.59 -31.11 22.88
CA THR A 383 2.00 -31.24 22.57
C THR A 383 2.82 -31.62 23.82
N GLN A 384 2.57 -30.95 24.95
CA GLN A 384 3.30 -31.21 26.18
C GLN A 384 3.03 -32.59 26.71
N LEU A 385 1.77 -33.05 26.69
CA LEU A 385 1.41 -34.40 27.11
C LEU A 385 1.99 -35.46 26.15
N VAL A 386 1.74 -35.36 24.84
CA VAL A 386 2.16 -36.40 23.89
C VAL A 386 3.66 -36.38 23.66
N THR A 387 4.27 -35.18 23.54
CA THR A 387 5.72 -35.09 23.25
C THR A 387 6.56 -35.30 24.50
N GLN A 388 6.30 -34.62 25.61
CA GLN A 388 7.16 -34.73 26.79
C GLN A 388 6.85 -36.02 27.58
N VAL A 389 5.56 -36.23 27.93
CA VAL A 389 5.18 -37.44 28.69
C VAL A 389 5.31 -38.70 27.82
N GLY A 390 4.86 -38.64 26.56
CA GLY A 390 5.01 -39.72 25.61
C GLY A 390 6.46 -40.10 25.35
N THR A 391 7.37 -39.13 25.20
CA THR A 391 8.81 -39.38 25.05
C THR A 391 9.40 -40.01 26.33
N LEU A 392 8.98 -39.53 27.51
CA LEU A 392 9.43 -40.13 28.78
C LEU A 392 8.92 -41.56 28.98
N VAL A 393 7.65 -41.83 28.67
CA VAL A 393 7.08 -43.18 28.83
C VAL A 393 7.68 -44.15 27.81
N VAL A 394 7.61 -43.77 26.49
CA VAL A 394 8.10 -44.65 25.42
C VAL A 394 9.61 -44.81 25.47
N GLY A 395 10.33 -43.72 25.72
CA GLY A 395 11.77 -43.74 25.86
C GLY A 395 12.21 -44.44 27.17
N GLY A 396 11.47 -44.22 28.28
CA GLY A 396 11.73 -44.91 29.56
C GLY A 396 11.56 -46.41 29.45
N LEU A 397 10.55 -46.90 28.73
CA LEU A 397 10.42 -48.35 28.42
C LEU A 397 11.64 -48.83 27.63
N GLY A 398 12.12 -48.06 26.66
CA GLY A 398 13.34 -48.38 25.91
C GLY A 398 14.60 -48.45 26.79
N VAL A 399 14.70 -47.64 27.84
CA VAL A 399 15.79 -47.73 28.84
C VAL A 399 15.66 -48.98 29.67
N ILE A 400 14.45 -49.37 30.11
CA ILE A 400 14.20 -50.60 30.86
C ILE A 400 14.54 -51.84 30.02
N ASP A 401 14.20 -51.81 28.72
CA ASP A 401 14.50 -52.89 27.77
C ASP A 401 15.98 -52.90 27.31
N GLY A 402 16.78 -51.93 27.73
CA GLY A 402 18.18 -51.77 27.35
C GLY A 402 18.43 -51.36 25.89
N SER A 403 17.40 -50.91 25.17
CA SER A 403 17.51 -50.49 23.77
C SER A 403 18.05 -49.08 23.60
N ILE A 404 17.95 -48.23 24.62
CA ILE A 404 18.51 -46.86 24.68
C ILE A 404 19.13 -46.59 26.04
N THR A 405 20.10 -45.66 26.10
CA THR A 405 20.71 -45.27 27.38
C THR A 405 19.89 -44.17 28.09
N LEU A 406 20.16 -43.93 29.36
CA LEU A 406 19.53 -42.86 30.12
C LEU A 406 19.92 -41.47 29.56
N GLY A 407 21.15 -41.32 29.07
CA GLY A 407 21.62 -40.13 28.40
C GLY A 407 20.95 -39.88 27.06
N GLU A 408 20.70 -40.96 26.28
CA GLU A 408 19.93 -40.85 25.04
C GLU A 408 18.47 -40.44 25.31
N LEU A 409 17.85 -40.90 26.40
CA LEU A 409 16.52 -40.45 26.81
C LEU A 409 16.52 -38.97 27.14
N ALA A 410 17.52 -38.48 27.86
CA ALA A 410 17.66 -37.03 28.16
C ALA A 410 17.89 -36.20 26.90
N ALA A 411 18.71 -36.71 25.97
CA ALA A 411 18.90 -36.07 24.66
C ALA A 411 17.62 -36.06 23.82
N LEU A 412 16.84 -37.15 23.82
CA LEU A 412 15.54 -37.20 23.15
C LEU A 412 14.57 -36.13 23.67
N GLN A 413 14.54 -35.84 24.97
CA GLN A 413 13.74 -34.77 25.55
C GLN A 413 14.17 -33.38 25.04
N PHE A 414 15.48 -33.14 24.95
CA PHE A 414 16.00 -31.90 24.42
C PHE A 414 15.69 -31.75 22.92
N LEU A 415 15.89 -32.80 22.13
CA LEU A 415 15.57 -32.84 20.70
C LEU A 415 14.07 -32.62 20.45
N ALA A 416 13.22 -33.26 21.26
CA ALA A 416 11.77 -33.12 21.21
C ALA A 416 11.30 -31.68 21.40
N GLY A 417 11.84 -30.99 22.41
CA GLY A 417 11.52 -29.58 22.65
C GLY A 417 11.93 -28.68 21.49
N THR A 418 13.14 -28.89 20.95
CA THR A 418 13.66 -28.07 19.82
C THR A 418 12.89 -28.36 18.53
N LEU A 419 12.60 -29.61 18.22
CA LEU A 419 11.78 -30.03 17.09
C LEU A 419 10.40 -29.40 17.15
N GLN A 420 9.75 -29.46 18.32
CA GLN A 420 8.44 -28.85 18.53
C GLN A 420 8.45 -27.34 18.33
N ALA A 421 9.47 -26.63 18.82
CA ALA A 421 9.63 -25.20 18.59
C ALA A 421 9.74 -24.87 17.09
N SER A 422 10.54 -25.65 16.34
CA SER A 422 10.73 -25.48 14.90
C SER A 422 9.45 -25.77 14.11
N VAL A 423 8.70 -26.82 14.47
CA VAL A 423 7.38 -27.11 13.87
C VAL A 423 6.40 -25.98 14.13
N THR A 424 6.36 -25.48 15.37
CA THR A 424 5.49 -24.34 15.72
C THR A 424 5.86 -23.09 14.92
N ALA A 425 7.13 -22.80 14.71
CA ALA A 425 7.59 -21.70 13.89
C ALA A 425 7.13 -21.83 12.42
N VAL A 426 7.23 -23.02 11.83
CA VAL A 426 6.76 -23.32 10.46
C VAL A 426 5.24 -23.15 10.37
N LEU A 427 4.47 -23.67 11.33
CA LEU A 427 3.01 -23.51 11.37
C LEU A 427 2.61 -22.05 11.50
N THR A 428 3.28 -21.26 12.33
CA THR A 428 3.03 -19.82 12.49
C THR A 428 3.33 -19.07 11.19
N ALA A 429 4.42 -19.41 10.52
CA ALA A 429 4.75 -18.84 9.21
C ALA A 429 3.69 -19.19 8.16
N ALA A 430 3.21 -20.44 8.12
CA ALA A 430 2.13 -20.83 7.21
C ALA A 430 0.83 -20.06 7.48
N GLN A 431 0.48 -19.82 8.75
CA GLN A 431 -0.68 -19.02 9.15
C GLN A 431 -0.54 -17.53 8.79
N SER A 432 0.68 -17.00 8.71
CA SER A 432 0.94 -15.61 8.31
C SER A 432 0.91 -15.38 6.79
N LEU A 433 0.96 -16.43 5.96
CA LEU A 433 0.98 -16.32 4.49
C LEU A 433 -0.23 -15.56 3.90
N PRO A 434 -1.49 -15.73 4.36
CA PRO A 434 -2.61 -14.95 3.84
C PRO A 434 -2.47 -13.46 4.14
N VAL A 435 -2.01 -13.10 5.34
CA VAL A 435 -1.76 -11.70 5.75
C VAL A 435 -0.62 -11.11 4.91
N LEU A 436 0.44 -11.89 4.69
CA LEU A 436 1.55 -11.49 3.82
C LEU A 436 1.06 -11.21 2.39
N ARG A 437 0.24 -12.10 1.82
CA ARG A 437 -0.35 -11.91 0.48
C ARG A 437 -1.17 -10.61 0.38
N THR A 438 -2.01 -10.34 1.36
CA THR A 438 -2.83 -9.13 1.41
C THR A 438 -1.97 -7.87 1.55
N SER A 439 -0.92 -7.93 2.38
CA SER A 439 0.01 -6.81 2.58
C SER A 439 0.82 -6.53 1.33
N LEU A 440 1.32 -7.56 0.64
CA LEU A 440 2.02 -7.43 -0.64
C LEU A 440 1.10 -6.86 -1.71
N ALA A 441 -0.14 -7.37 -1.83
CA ALA A 441 -1.11 -6.88 -2.80
C ALA A 441 -1.43 -5.38 -2.62
N ARG A 442 -1.49 -4.89 -1.36
CA ARG A 442 -1.69 -3.46 -1.07
C ARG A 442 -0.49 -2.59 -1.48
N VAL A 443 0.72 -3.10 -1.36
CA VAL A 443 1.94 -2.41 -1.79
C VAL A 443 2.05 -2.44 -3.31
N ASP A 444 1.80 -3.60 -3.92
CA ASP A 444 1.84 -3.79 -5.36
C ASP A 444 0.76 -2.99 -6.10
N ASP A 445 -0.39 -2.72 -5.49
CA ASP A 445 -1.45 -1.86 -6.05
C ASP A 445 -0.97 -0.43 -6.39
N ILE A 446 0.09 0.05 -5.72
CA ILE A 446 0.77 1.29 -6.12
C ILE A 446 1.92 0.99 -7.10
N LEU A 447 2.78 0.01 -6.77
CA LEU A 447 4.00 -0.24 -7.52
C LEU A 447 3.79 -0.87 -8.90
N ASP A 448 2.63 -1.43 -9.18
CA ASP A 448 2.27 -2.00 -10.48
C ASP A 448 1.66 -0.98 -11.45
N VAL A 449 1.22 0.19 -10.97
CA VAL A 449 0.75 1.27 -11.84
C VAL A 449 1.92 1.79 -12.66
N PRO A 450 1.83 1.87 -13.99
CA PRO A 450 2.90 2.46 -14.79
C PRO A 450 3.06 3.95 -14.44
N ILE A 451 4.28 4.37 -14.14
CA ILE A 451 4.62 5.77 -13.91
C ILE A 451 4.82 6.49 -15.25
N GLU A 452 4.39 7.72 -15.32
CA GLU A 452 4.73 8.60 -16.44
C GLU A 452 6.18 9.04 -16.26
N GLU A 453 7.10 8.37 -16.94
CA GLU A 453 8.54 8.70 -16.91
C GLU A 453 8.86 10.13 -17.38
N SER A 454 7.91 10.81 -18.01
CA SER A 454 8.06 12.18 -18.53
C SER A 454 8.11 13.28 -17.46
N GLN A 455 7.97 12.98 -16.17
CA GLN A 455 7.98 14.00 -15.12
C GLN A 455 9.32 14.18 -14.40
N GLU A 456 10.26 13.23 -14.53
CA GLU A 456 11.63 13.45 -14.05
C GLU A 456 12.42 14.24 -15.10
N ALA A 457 12.66 15.46 -14.74
CA ALA A 457 13.58 16.37 -15.44
C ALA A 457 13.32 16.51 -16.95
N VAL A 458 12.36 17.37 -17.31
CA VAL A 458 12.72 18.23 -18.44
C VAL A 458 14.04 18.88 -18.00
N PRO A 459 15.20 18.55 -18.63
CA PRO A 459 16.43 19.28 -18.37
C PRO A 459 16.01 20.75 -18.47
N HIS A 460 16.44 21.60 -17.52
CA HIS A 460 16.31 23.03 -17.72
C HIS A 460 16.80 23.30 -19.14
N PRO A 461 15.92 23.62 -20.09
CA PRO A 461 16.42 23.98 -21.40
C PRO A 461 17.25 25.24 -21.15
N ALA A 462 18.55 25.08 -21.30
CA ALA A 462 19.38 26.23 -21.50
C ALA A 462 18.65 27.06 -22.59
N SER A 463 18.00 28.13 -22.14
CA SER A 463 17.43 29.18 -22.97
C SER A 463 17.00 28.74 -24.39
N VAL A 464 15.82 28.14 -24.55
CA VAL A 464 15.15 28.19 -25.86
C VAL A 464 14.55 29.58 -26.01
N THR A 465 15.44 30.53 -26.27
CA THR A 465 15.08 31.89 -26.61
C THR A 465 14.72 31.92 -28.10
N GLY A 466 13.50 32.23 -28.41
CA GLY A 466 13.10 32.68 -29.76
C GLY A 466 12.08 31.86 -30.52
N GLU A 467 11.73 30.64 -30.11
CA GLU A 467 10.70 29.84 -30.79
C GLU A 467 9.30 30.19 -30.30
N ALA A 468 8.38 30.42 -31.24
CA ALA A 468 6.97 30.58 -30.91
C ALA A 468 6.37 29.29 -30.33
N ILE A 469 5.46 29.42 -29.39
CA ILE A 469 4.74 28.29 -28.78
C ILE A 469 3.50 28.03 -29.61
N ASP A 470 3.49 26.91 -30.30
CA ASP A 470 2.33 26.48 -31.07
C ASP A 470 1.29 25.84 -30.14
N LEU A 471 0.10 26.44 -30.12
CA LEU A 471 -1.06 25.99 -29.35
C LEU A 471 -2.15 25.36 -30.24
N ARG A 472 -1.93 25.34 -31.58
CA ARG A 472 -2.92 24.81 -32.51
C ARG A 472 -3.22 23.35 -32.28
N GLY A 473 -4.51 23.00 -32.37
CA GLY A 473 -4.97 21.61 -32.26
C GLY A 473 -5.06 21.06 -30.85
N ILE A 474 -4.71 21.84 -29.82
CA ILE A 474 -4.89 21.39 -28.43
C ILE A 474 -6.40 21.37 -28.12
N PRO A 475 -6.94 20.22 -27.62
CA PRO A 475 -8.36 20.10 -27.29
C PRO A 475 -8.79 21.10 -26.21
N ALA A 476 -9.89 21.81 -26.46
CA ALA A 476 -10.51 22.76 -25.53
C ALA A 476 -11.97 22.36 -25.21
N GLY A 477 -12.22 21.05 -25.01
CA GLY A 477 -13.52 20.42 -24.85
C GLY A 477 -13.75 19.35 -25.91
N GLU A 478 -14.98 18.78 -25.96
CA GLU A 478 -15.27 17.61 -26.81
C GLU A 478 -15.12 17.92 -28.32
N ASP A 479 -15.53 19.11 -28.77
CA ASP A 479 -15.49 19.50 -30.20
C ASP A 479 -14.74 20.80 -30.50
N ARG A 480 -13.98 21.31 -29.53
CA ARG A 480 -13.28 22.61 -29.68
C ARG A 480 -11.77 22.41 -29.56
N VAL A 481 -11.02 23.24 -30.31
CA VAL A 481 -9.55 23.26 -30.28
C VAL A 481 -9.03 24.66 -30.22
N LEU A 482 -7.84 24.85 -29.64
CA LEU A 482 -7.12 26.12 -29.68
C LEU A 482 -6.59 26.40 -31.09
N THR A 483 -6.62 27.68 -31.46
CA THR A 483 -6.06 28.16 -32.72
C THR A 483 -5.16 29.34 -32.46
N GLY A 484 -3.88 29.18 -32.67
CA GLY A 484 -2.92 30.28 -32.53
C GLY A 484 -1.55 29.80 -32.07
N GLU A 485 -0.62 30.72 -32.09
CA GLU A 485 0.73 30.56 -31.61
C GLU A 485 1.10 31.78 -30.76
N LEU A 486 1.98 31.59 -29.81
CA LEU A 486 2.41 32.61 -28.87
C LEU A 486 3.91 32.81 -29.00
N ALA A 487 4.32 34.04 -29.31
CA ALA A 487 5.75 34.36 -29.40
C ALA A 487 6.43 34.23 -28.03
N SER A 488 7.72 33.97 -28.00
CA SER A 488 8.54 34.06 -26.78
C SER A 488 8.39 35.44 -26.15
N GLY A 489 8.10 35.49 -24.82
CA GLY A 489 7.76 36.75 -24.15
C GLY A 489 6.39 37.35 -24.54
N GLY A 490 5.60 36.63 -25.34
CA GLY A 490 4.25 37.04 -25.72
C GLY A 490 3.23 36.83 -24.60
N LEU A 491 2.14 37.60 -24.65
CA LEU A 491 1.00 37.49 -23.77
C LEU A 491 -0.22 37.07 -24.58
N GLY A 492 -0.79 35.90 -24.24
CA GLY A 492 -2.01 35.38 -24.84
C GLY A 492 -3.15 35.31 -23.83
N VAL A 493 -4.37 35.47 -24.33
CA VAL A 493 -5.59 35.36 -23.51
C VAL A 493 -6.59 34.46 -24.22
N VAL A 494 -7.16 33.52 -23.50
CA VAL A 494 -8.30 32.70 -23.93
C VAL A 494 -9.53 33.15 -23.14
N ARG A 495 -10.56 33.57 -23.85
CA ARG A 495 -11.80 34.08 -23.25
C ARG A 495 -12.96 33.12 -23.42
N GLY A 496 -14.00 33.24 -22.57
CA GLY A 496 -15.25 32.50 -22.71
C GLY A 496 -15.18 31.06 -22.19
N LEU A 497 -14.22 30.77 -21.30
CA LEU A 497 -14.14 29.48 -20.59
C LEU A 497 -14.76 29.63 -19.20
N ASP A 498 -15.48 28.59 -18.77
CA ASP A 498 -15.82 28.42 -17.36
C ASP A 498 -14.62 27.84 -16.58
N GLU A 499 -14.70 27.87 -15.24
CA GLU A 499 -13.60 27.33 -14.40
C GLU A 499 -13.23 25.87 -14.68
N PRO A 500 -14.19 24.91 -14.82
CA PRO A 500 -13.87 23.52 -15.14
C PRO A 500 -13.27 23.35 -16.55
N GLU A 501 -13.67 24.17 -17.52
CA GLU A 501 -13.11 24.15 -18.86
C GLU A 501 -11.67 24.69 -18.87
N ALA A 502 -11.40 25.78 -18.14
CA ALA A 502 -10.07 26.33 -17.98
C ALA A 502 -9.11 25.34 -17.30
N ASP A 503 -9.60 24.58 -16.29
CA ASP A 503 -8.83 23.54 -15.61
C ASP A 503 -8.45 22.40 -16.56
N ARG A 504 -9.38 21.91 -17.36
CA ARG A 504 -9.14 20.87 -18.36
C ARG A 504 -8.17 21.34 -19.45
N LEU A 505 -8.41 22.55 -19.97
CA LEU A 505 -7.56 23.12 -21.01
C LEU A 505 -6.13 23.35 -20.52
N ALA A 506 -5.94 23.85 -19.29
CA ALA A 506 -4.61 24.01 -18.71
C ALA A 506 -3.87 22.66 -18.62
N ALA A 507 -4.56 21.59 -18.21
CA ALA A 507 -3.97 20.25 -18.15
C ALA A 507 -3.55 19.74 -19.54
N GLU A 508 -4.39 19.91 -20.58
CA GLU A 508 -4.09 19.52 -21.95
C GLU A 508 -2.91 20.31 -22.52
N ILE A 509 -2.86 21.63 -22.29
CA ILE A 509 -1.73 22.48 -22.71
C ILE A 509 -0.43 21.99 -22.06
N VAL A 510 -0.46 21.74 -20.75
CA VAL A 510 0.71 21.24 -20.01
C VAL A 510 1.17 19.89 -20.56
N ALA A 511 0.25 18.98 -20.78
CA ALA A 511 0.57 17.64 -21.30
C ALA A 511 1.19 17.74 -22.70
N GLU A 512 0.61 18.52 -23.60
CA GLU A 512 1.10 18.66 -24.97
C GLU A 512 2.46 19.37 -25.03
N GLN A 513 2.64 20.48 -24.32
CA GLN A 513 3.89 21.23 -24.36
C GLN A 513 5.03 20.45 -23.67
N ARG A 514 4.73 19.67 -22.63
CA ARG A 514 5.70 18.75 -22.04
C ARG A 514 6.09 17.61 -22.98
N ARG A 515 5.15 17.05 -23.75
CA ARG A 515 5.45 16.06 -24.82
C ARG A 515 6.40 16.64 -25.85
N ARG A 516 6.31 17.93 -26.13
CA ARG A 516 7.22 18.68 -27.02
C ARG A 516 8.55 19.09 -26.34
N GLY A 517 8.80 18.64 -25.10
CA GLY A 517 10.04 18.92 -24.35
C GLY A 517 10.16 20.32 -23.77
N ARG A 518 9.06 21.06 -23.65
CA ARG A 518 9.04 22.43 -23.15
C ARG A 518 8.71 22.49 -21.65
N ALA A 519 9.38 23.40 -20.92
CA ALA A 519 9.09 23.65 -19.53
C ALA A 519 7.82 24.52 -19.40
N VAL A 520 6.83 24.00 -18.66
CA VAL A 520 5.56 24.72 -18.43
C VAL A 520 5.29 24.82 -16.93
N ARG A 521 4.90 26.01 -16.47
CA ARG A 521 4.40 26.26 -15.12
C ARG A 521 2.97 26.77 -15.16
N VAL A 522 2.17 26.32 -14.21
CA VAL A 522 0.77 26.76 -14.07
C VAL A 522 0.66 27.58 -12.79
N LEU A 523 0.07 28.77 -12.89
CA LEU A 523 -0.37 29.56 -11.74
C LEU A 523 -1.79 29.12 -11.38
N ALA A 524 -1.93 28.46 -10.23
CA ALA A 524 -3.18 27.82 -9.81
C ALA A 524 -3.98 28.66 -8.79
N GLY A 525 -3.40 29.74 -8.28
CA GLY A 525 -4.02 30.66 -7.34
C GLY A 525 -4.04 30.18 -5.88
N LYS A 526 -3.42 29.05 -5.58
CA LYS A 526 -3.24 28.55 -4.20
C LYS A 526 -1.86 27.98 -4.02
N VAL A 527 -1.10 28.54 -3.10
CA VAL A 527 0.19 28.00 -2.69
C VAL A 527 -0.01 27.05 -1.52
N HIS A 528 0.40 25.80 -1.69
CA HIS A 528 0.48 24.86 -0.60
C HIS A 528 1.91 24.88 -0.04
N LEU A 529 2.08 25.56 1.08
CA LEU A 529 3.36 25.65 1.74
C LEU A 529 3.59 24.43 2.65
N HIS A 530 4.78 23.85 2.56
CA HIS A 530 5.20 22.73 3.39
C HIS A 530 5.92 23.26 4.64
N PRO A 531 5.81 22.57 5.79
CA PRO A 531 6.63 22.89 6.97
C PRO A 531 8.12 22.95 6.63
N GLY A 532 8.75 24.09 6.92
CA GLY A 532 10.12 24.43 6.54
C GLY A 532 10.33 25.94 6.59
N SER A 533 11.32 26.47 5.90
CA SER A 533 11.49 27.91 5.74
C SER A 533 10.72 28.44 4.51
N LEU A 534 10.42 29.73 4.49
CA LEU A 534 9.85 30.39 3.31
C LEU A 534 10.78 30.23 2.08
N ALA A 535 12.11 30.35 2.31
CA ALA A 535 13.09 30.15 1.25
C ALA A 535 13.04 28.74 0.65
N GLU A 536 12.94 27.69 1.48
CA GLU A 536 12.82 26.31 0.99
C GLU A 536 11.56 26.09 0.16
N ASN A 537 10.43 26.64 0.61
CA ASN A 537 9.17 26.53 -0.12
C ASN A 537 9.22 27.21 -1.49
N VAL A 538 9.73 28.45 -1.56
CA VAL A 538 9.84 29.19 -2.82
C VAL A 538 10.87 28.58 -3.75
N ALA A 539 11.98 28.03 -3.20
CA ALA A 539 12.99 27.30 -3.97
C ALA A 539 12.55 25.89 -4.39
N GLY A 540 11.34 25.41 -4.01
CA GLY A 540 10.90 24.04 -4.27
C GLY A 540 11.81 23.01 -3.61
N PHE A 541 12.41 23.32 -2.45
CA PHE A 541 13.36 22.48 -1.69
C PHE A 541 14.66 22.15 -2.46
N ASP A 542 15.00 22.91 -3.52
CA ASP A 542 16.29 22.74 -4.20
C ASP A 542 17.43 23.40 -3.39
N PRO A 543 18.38 22.61 -2.84
CA PRO A 543 19.46 23.14 -2.01
C PRO A 543 20.49 23.98 -2.80
N ARG A 544 20.43 23.97 -4.14
CA ARG A 544 21.32 24.74 -5.01
C ARG A 544 20.90 26.20 -5.15
N VAL A 545 19.67 26.52 -4.75
CA VAL A 545 19.12 27.87 -4.82
C VAL A 545 19.52 28.66 -3.58
N SER A 546 20.21 29.79 -3.75
CA SER A 546 20.64 30.64 -2.64
C SER A 546 19.50 31.48 -2.07
N ALA A 547 19.55 31.75 -0.76
CA ALA A 547 18.57 32.61 -0.09
C ALA A 547 18.50 34.03 -0.67
N SER A 548 19.60 34.55 -1.24
CA SER A 548 19.59 35.88 -1.92
C SER A 548 18.74 35.84 -3.19
N LYS A 549 18.86 34.80 -4.02
CA LYS A 549 18.02 34.66 -5.22
C LYS A 549 16.53 34.58 -4.88
N VAL A 550 16.20 33.84 -3.80
CA VAL A 550 14.83 33.76 -3.29
C VAL A 550 14.33 35.12 -2.83
N THR A 551 15.17 35.88 -2.11
CA THR A 551 14.84 37.25 -1.67
C THR A 551 14.55 38.17 -2.86
N ASP A 552 15.40 38.13 -3.88
CA ASP A 552 15.24 38.93 -5.09
C ASP A 552 13.95 38.56 -5.85
N ALA A 553 13.63 37.29 -5.97
CA ALA A 553 12.39 36.82 -6.59
C ALA A 553 11.14 37.28 -5.82
N LEU A 554 11.15 37.19 -4.49
CA LEU A 554 10.07 37.65 -3.63
C LEU A 554 9.86 39.16 -3.71
N LEU A 555 10.95 39.94 -3.71
CA LEU A 555 10.87 41.38 -3.89
C LEU A 555 10.36 41.73 -5.27
N SER A 556 10.80 41.05 -6.31
CA SER A 556 10.32 41.19 -7.68
C SER A 556 8.83 40.83 -7.83
N ALA A 557 8.31 39.90 -7.06
CA ALA A 557 6.88 39.57 -7.01
C ALA A 557 6.06 40.55 -6.16
N GLY A 558 6.69 41.57 -5.52
CA GLY A 558 6.00 42.56 -4.70
C GLY A 558 5.75 42.14 -3.25
N LEU A 559 6.45 41.08 -2.76
CA LEU A 559 6.32 40.54 -1.39
C LEU A 559 7.23 41.23 -0.36
N GLY A 560 7.71 42.45 -0.64
CA GLY A 560 8.48 43.24 0.33
C GLY A 560 7.77 43.49 1.66
N PRO A 561 6.46 43.81 1.69
CA PRO A 561 5.70 43.91 2.94
C PRO A 561 5.65 42.61 3.74
N LEU A 562 5.46 41.46 3.09
CA LEU A 562 5.49 40.13 3.72
C LEU A 562 6.85 39.89 4.40
N LEU A 563 7.95 40.11 3.68
CA LEU A 563 9.30 39.92 4.23
C LEU A 563 9.58 40.84 5.43
N LYS A 564 9.07 42.07 5.44
CA LYS A 564 9.21 42.98 6.58
C LYS A 564 8.41 42.57 7.81
N ARG A 565 7.29 41.85 7.63
CA ARG A 565 6.49 41.31 8.73
C ARG A 565 7.15 40.07 9.36
N GLN A 566 8.03 39.37 8.64
CA GLN A 566 8.75 38.23 9.13
C GLN A 566 10.04 38.63 9.83
N THR A 567 10.16 38.31 11.13
CA THR A 567 11.33 38.68 11.94
C THR A 567 12.65 38.09 11.44
N THR A 568 12.59 36.96 10.73
CA THR A 568 13.76 36.26 10.18
C THR A 568 13.84 36.32 8.64
N GLY A 569 13.03 37.19 8.01
CA GLY A 569 12.99 37.33 6.55
C GLY A 569 12.67 36.03 5.82
N VAL A 570 13.46 35.64 4.82
CA VAL A 570 13.21 34.41 4.03
C VAL A 570 13.44 33.11 4.77
N THR A 571 14.13 33.13 5.94
CA THR A 571 14.28 31.97 6.79
C THR A 571 13.13 31.82 7.79
N ALA A 572 12.07 32.62 7.68
CA ALA A 572 10.87 32.52 8.49
C ALA A 572 10.26 31.11 8.38
N PRO A 573 9.95 30.47 9.53
CA PRO A 573 9.39 29.14 9.53
C PRO A 573 7.95 29.17 9.00
N VAL A 574 7.68 28.35 8.00
CA VAL A 574 6.33 28.03 7.53
C VAL A 574 5.77 26.92 8.38
N ARG A 575 4.57 27.08 8.87
CA ARG A 575 3.85 26.09 9.69
C ARG A 575 2.51 25.81 9.08
N GLU A 576 2.09 24.54 9.12
CA GLU A 576 0.83 24.06 8.57
C GLU A 576 -0.39 24.74 9.25
N ASP A 577 -0.26 25.10 10.53
CA ASP A 577 -1.30 25.75 11.34
C ASP A 577 -1.39 27.27 11.18
N ARG A 578 -0.46 27.88 10.43
CA ARG A 578 -0.42 29.32 10.21
C ARG A 578 -0.05 29.62 8.75
N PRO A 579 -1.02 29.91 7.90
CA PRO A 579 -0.74 30.42 6.55
C PRO A 579 0.07 31.72 6.67
N ILE A 580 1.06 31.89 5.81
CA ILE A 580 1.99 33.04 5.85
C ILE A 580 1.38 34.24 5.15
N GLY A 581 0.46 34.07 4.20
CA GLY A 581 -0.07 35.11 3.34
C GLY A 581 -1.59 35.18 3.27
N ASP A 582 -2.08 36.30 2.77
CA ASP A 582 -3.44 36.51 2.31
C ASP A 582 -3.58 35.96 0.86
N PRO A 583 -4.79 35.82 0.29
CA PRO A 583 -4.97 35.34 -1.10
C PRO A 583 -4.18 36.10 -2.18
N ASP A 584 -4.00 37.40 -2.03
CA ASP A 584 -3.16 38.21 -2.94
C ASP A 584 -1.67 37.89 -2.76
N GLU A 585 -1.21 37.53 -1.55
CA GLU A 585 0.17 37.14 -1.30
C GLU A 585 0.44 35.74 -1.83
N ASP A 586 -0.55 34.84 -1.83
CA ASP A 586 -0.46 33.55 -2.45
C ASP A 586 -0.20 33.63 -3.96
N ALA A 587 -0.96 34.48 -4.67
CA ALA A 587 -0.72 34.74 -6.09
C ALA A 587 0.69 35.25 -6.36
N ARG A 588 1.18 36.17 -5.52
CA ARG A 588 2.54 36.71 -5.64
C ARG A 588 3.62 35.67 -5.30
N LEU A 589 3.36 34.77 -4.34
CA LEU A 589 4.27 33.68 -4.01
C LEU A 589 4.41 32.71 -5.19
N GLU A 590 3.31 32.35 -5.88
CA GLU A 590 3.38 31.56 -7.11
C GLU A 590 4.23 32.25 -8.18
N VAL A 591 3.99 33.53 -8.41
CA VAL A 591 4.79 34.33 -9.37
C VAL A 591 6.28 34.36 -8.96
N ALA A 592 6.60 34.47 -7.66
CA ALA A 592 7.99 34.45 -7.19
C ALA A 592 8.67 33.13 -7.53
N THR A 593 7.95 31.97 -7.38
CA THR A 593 8.51 30.65 -7.77
C THR A 593 8.81 30.56 -9.26
N VAL A 594 8.00 31.20 -10.11
CA VAL A 594 8.21 31.23 -11.55
C VAL A 594 9.36 32.19 -11.92
N LEU A 595 9.45 33.34 -11.26
CA LEU A 595 10.56 34.30 -11.47
C LEU A 595 11.92 33.73 -11.07
N LEU A 596 11.94 32.83 -10.08
CA LEU A 596 13.16 32.17 -9.62
C LEU A 596 13.72 31.18 -10.65
N ASP A 597 12.85 30.52 -11.39
CA ASP A 597 13.18 29.54 -12.43
C ASP A 597 12.18 29.65 -13.59
N PRO A 598 12.42 30.62 -14.54
CA PRO A 598 11.48 30.93 -15.61
C PRO A 598 11.30 29.76 -16.59
N PRO A 599 10.06 29.26 -16.82
CA PRO A 599 9.76 28.27 -17.84
C PRO A 599 9.66 28.89 -19.24
N THR A 600 9.48 28.07 -20.28
CA THR A 600 9.18 28.52 -21.62
C THR A 600 7.75 29.04 -21.75
N LEU A 601 6.81 28.47 -21.01
CA LEU A 601 5.39 28.84 -20.99
C LEU A 601 4.87 28.92 -19.54
N VAL A 602 4.18 29.99 -19.22
CA VAL A 602 3.39 30.18 -18.00
C VAL A 602 1.91 30.14 -18.37
N VAL A 603 1.14 29.29 -17.74
CA VAL A 603 -0.33 29.25 -17.90
C VAL A 603 -0.95 29.81 -16.63
N ALA A 604 -1.47 31.01 -16.69
CA ALA A 604 -2.18 31.67 -15.60
C ALA A 604 -3.64 31.20 -15.60
N ARG A 605 -3.97 30.25 -14.76
CA ARG A 605 -5.30 29.67 -14.67
C ARG A 605 -6.18 30.38 -13.66
N ARG A 606 -5.62 30.72 -12.50
CA ARG A 606 -6.30 31.42 -11.39
C ARG A 606 -5.31 32.23 -10.57
N GLY A 607 -5.86 33.04 -9.66
CA GLY A 607 -5.11 33.73 -8.60
C GLY A 607 -4.73 35.14 -8.95
N LEU A 608 -4.46 35.48 -10.21
CA LEU A 608 -4.15 36.83 -10.60
C LEU A 608 -5.38 37.78 -10.48
N GLY A 609 -6.60 37.22 -10.59
CA GLY A 609 -7.84 37.96 -10.38
C GLY A 609 -8.12 38.36 -8.94
N ALA A 610 -7.39 37.82 -7.95
CA ALA A 610 -7.42 38.32 -6.58
C ALA A 610 -6.70 39.65 -6.40
N LEU A 611 -5.85 40.05 -7.38
CA LEU A 611 -5.06 41.25 -7.35
C LEU A 611 -5.76 42.40 -8.04
N PRO A 612 -5.48 43.68 -7.66
CA PRO A 612 -5.87 44.84 -8.45
C PRO A 612 -5.36 44.71 -9.88
N THR A 613 -6.15 45.13 -10.86
CA THR A 613 -5.85 44.98 -12.30
C THR A 613 -4.46 45.54 -12.68
N ASP A 614 -4.07 46.70 -12.16
CA ASP A 614 -2.76 47.30 -12.42
C ASP A 614 -1.60 46.46 -11.90
N GLU A 615 -1.79 45.83 -10.72
CA GLU A 615 -0.78 44.98 -10.11
C GLU A 615 -0.66 43.60 -10.79
N ALA A 616 -1.81 43.02 -11.19
CA ALA A 616 -1.85 41.82 -12.00
C ALA A 616 -1.12 41.98 -13.32
N ASN A 617 -1.41 43.07 -14.04
CA ASN A 617 -0.73 43.44 -15.31
C ASN A 617 0.78 43.68 -15.10
N ALA A 618 1.20 44.35 -14.03
CA ALA A 618 2.61 44.54 -13.70
C ALA A 618 3.35 43.21 -13.44
N LEU A 619 2.69 42.23 -12.81
CA LEU A 619 3.26 40.89 -12.62
C LEU A 619 3.33 40.09 -13.93
N LEU A 620 2.32 40.18 -14.79
CA LEU A 620 2.33 39.62 -16.15
C LEU A 620 3.48 40.14 -16.97
N ASP A 621 3.73 41.48 -16.94
CA ASP A 621 4.86 42.08 -17.64
C ASP A 621 6.22 41.65 -17.09
N ARG A 622 6.34 41.44 -15.78
CA ARG A 622 7.56 40.92 -15.17
C ARG A 622 7.82 39.47 -15.62
N LEU A 623 6.77 38.62 -15.66
CA LEU A 623 6.88 37.25 -16.17
C LEU A 623 7.34 37.25 -17.65
N ARG A 624 6.75 38.11 -18.49
CA ARG A 624 7.16 38.28 -19.90
C ARG A 624 8.60 38.78 -20.03
N GLY A 625 9.04 39.65 -19.12
CA GLY A 625 10.41 40.16 -19.07
C GLY A 625 11.47 39.09 -18.83
N THR A 626 11.10 37.91 -18.34
CA THR A 626 11.99 36.72 -18.24
C THR A 626 12.18 36.02 -19.59
N GLY A 627 11.44 36.36 -20.63
CA GLY A 627 11.40 35.65 -21.92
C GLY A 627 10.33 34.52 -21.97
N ALA A 628 9.64 34.23 -20.87
CA ALA A 628 8.57 33.26 -20.84
C ALA A 628 7.33 33.78 -21.61
N ALA A 629 6.71 32.94 -22.41
CA ALA A 629 5.38 33.22 -22.94
C ALA A 629 4.34 33.03 -21.84
N VAL A 630 3.35 33.90 -21.77
CA VAL A 630 2.31 33.85 -20.74
C VAL A 630 0.95 33.70 -21.39
N LEU A 631 0.21 32.65 -21.01
CA LEU A 631 -1.16 32.41 -21.46
C LEU A 631 -2.12 32.54 -20.27
N VAL A 632 -3.06 33.48 -20.37
CA VAL A 632 -4.06 33.75 -19.34
C VAL A 632 -5.37 33.04 -19.70
N LEU A 633 -5.81 32.12 -18.81
CA LEU A 633 -7.10 31.44 -18.88
C LEU A 633 -8.07 31.97 -17.82
N ASP A 634 -7.61 32.84 -16.93
CA ASP A 634 -8.38 33.42 -15.83
C ASP A 634 -9.29 34.51 -16.37
N SER A 635 -10.60 34.23 -16.40
CA SER A 635 -11.61 35.16 -16.89
C SER A 635 -11.80 36.39 -15.99
N SER A 636 -11.28 36.36 -14.75
CA SER A 636 -11.36 37.46 -13.78
C SER A 636 -10.27 38.51 -13.99
N VAL A 637 -9.27 38.26 -14.84
CA VAL A 637 -8.16 39.19 -15.11
C VAL A 637 -8.45 40.03 -16.35
N GLU A 638 -8.58 41.33 -16.18
CA GLU A 638 -8.59 42.27 -17.29
C GLU A 638 -7.17 42.51 -17.80
N VAL A 639 -6.86 41.91 -18.93
CA VAL A 639 -5.55 42.04 -19.57
C VAL A 639 -5.58 43.22 -20.54
N GLY A 640 -4.54 44.06 -20.52
CA GLY A 640 -4.43 45.23 -21.39
C GLY A 640 -4.40 44.88 -22.90
N ASN A 641 -4.64 45.89 -23.74
CA ASN A 641 -4.84 45.79 -25.20
C ASN A 641 -3.65 45.19 -26.01
N HIS A 642 -2.55 44.81 -25.36
CA HIS A 642 -1.36 44.22 -26.01
C HIS A 642 -1.33 42.69 -25.99
N ALA A 643 -2.40 42.03 -25.50
CA ALA A 643 -2.48 40.59 -25.49
C ALA A 643 -3.01 40.04 -26.82
N THR A 644 -2.39 38.96 -27.29
CA THR A 644 -2.88 38.18 -28.44
C THR A 644 -4.07 37.35 -28.01
N GLU A 645 -5.22 37.54 -28.63
CA GLU A 645 -6.37 36.67 -28.35
C GLU A 645 -6.19 35.34 -29.03
N ILE A 646 -6.15 34.25 -28.22
CA ILE A 646 -6.09 32.85 -28.69
C ILE A 646 -7.53 32.36 -28.79
N ALA A 647 -7.99 32.10 -30.00
CA ALA A 647 -9.38 31.69 -30.21
C ALA A 647 -9.59 30.19 -29.98
N VAL A 648 -10.74 29.84 -29.39
CA VAL A 648 -11.26 28.48 -29.29
C VAL A 648 -12.26 28.31 -30.44
N ARG A 649 -11.99 27.33 -31.34
CA ARG A 649 -12.84 27.08 -32.51
C ARG A 649 -13.32 25.62 -32.57
N PRO A 650 -14.46 25.34 -33.23
CA PRO A 650 -14.87 23.98 -33.52
C PRO A 650 -13.81 23.21 -34.32
N ARG A 651 -13.64 21.94 -34.04
CA ARG A 651 -12.59 21.09 -34.63
C ARG A 651 -12.64 20.96 -36.16
N GLY A 652 -13.79 21.25 -36.78
CA GLY A 652 -13.98 21.24 -38.25
C GLY A 652 -13.64 22.56 -38.98
N GLU A 653 -13.35 23.68 -38.27
CA GLU A 653 -13.10 24.98 -38.85
C GLU A 653 -11.62 25.42 -38.81
N VAL A 654 -10.72 24.52 -38.45
CA VAL A 654 -9.27 24.85 -38.38
C VAL A 654 -8.67 24.73 -39.78
N PRO A 655 -8.16 25.81 -40.37
CA PRO A 655 -7.41 25.74 -41.63
C PRO A 655 -6.12 24.94 -41.40
N SER A 656 -5.87 23.99 -42.30
CA SER A 656 -4.67 23.12 -42.35
C SER A 656 -3.36 23.87 -42.41
#